data_56488f0fdff78a765ab13b9b8a6a0dcd
#
_entry.id   56488f0fdff78a765ab13b9b8a6a0dcd
#
_cell.length_a   1.000
_cell.length_b   1.000
_cell.length_c   1.000
_cell.angle_alpha   90.00
_cell.angle_beta   90.00
_cell.angle_gamma   90.00
#
_symmetry.space_group_name_H-M   'P 1'
#
loop_
_entity.id
_entity.type
_entity.pdbx_description
1 polymer ?
#
loop_
_entity_poly.entity_id
_entity_poly.type
_entity_poly.pdbx_seq_one_letter_code
_entity_poly.pdbx_strand_id
1 'polypeptide(L)'
;MTRSQKLLSSLGFAGVVSALVAGPACASNIAQVTAVRLNPTSEGIEIILDTEDGRPLQVFSASFGETLQADVITAQLRLPGGNEFRQDKPAAGIASVTVTPLDNNSIRIKVIGETGQPVAQVIPGAAGLILSLKPTSDRTARTPAPAPTIQPPGTPAEPVPPTGQPVEIPGEPLPPTAQPPGTPGEPLPPTAQPPGTPSAGRDRVEIVVTATRTAERVTNVPRSITVVDSEELQQQVGASRNVGEALANQVPGFAPPTQTTSSYGQTLRGRNVSVLIDGVPQTTNLQSFGREFRTIDPSAIERIEVVRGSTAIYGAQATGGVINIITRRPTEERLSYVTQVGVNSALTNTEDGLGFNAQQTISGRTGNFDLTGTVSIARSGAFYDAKGDRIPFFELGGDSSTLFNVIGKVGVDLSSEQRLQLTVNNYRETQDPNVIRDFSIDDQEGRQKARAIRTGDLDIAGETPGNRNTLLNLSYTNENLFGSSLQSQIYYRTNSNIGVPSDFRRSTFFGPFVGVARSRTNTEQIGGRLAITTPLSRAENLRLTWGSDYVTEDSRQRFDLYDPQRFDASRGRVYRKISERPFVPPYTYDSLGFFGQMEWNIDDRVILSGGIRHERIGLNVNDYTTFNERQIEGGERKFKATLFNTGAVYKINDTFNVFANFSQGFSVPDFGRILRQPPANFVGLESSLEVTQPQKVNNYEIGIRGGWRSVQMSLAAFYNTSDLGVSFQPVGNTGRLELIRAPERIYGLEGTVDWQPGRTWSIGGTASYIEGEYKDENSYIAIDSSRIPPIKLTAYVQNETLPGWNNRLQFLYSGNRDRAFKDGSDGGRISNYLTVDYISAVNIGSGLLEVKVENLLNNQYFPVLSQYTAGFGLDSGNYAGRGLTLSVNYRLNW
;
A
#
# COMPACT_ATOMS: atom_id res chain seq x y z
N MET A 1 13.99 21.38 27.71
CA MET A 1 13.54 22.22 26.58
C MET A 1 14.62 22.14 25.52
N THR A 2 14.41 21.34 24.49
CA THR A 2 15.33 21.10 23.39
C THR A 2 15.38 22.31 22.44
N ARG A 3 16.49 22.47 21.69
CA ARG A 3 16.71 23.57 20.74
C ARG A 3 15.55 23.79 19.73
N SER A 4 14.79 22.74 19.39
CA SER A 4 13.64 22.79 18.49
C SER A 4 12.44 23.55 19.04
N GLN A 5 12.21 23.57 20.35
CA GLN A 5 11.11 24.37 20.94
C GLN A 5 11.36 25.88 20.86
N LYS A 6 12.62 26.32 20.76
CA LYS A 6 12.93 27.74 20.61
C LYS A 6 12.73 28.27 19.18
N LEU A 7 12.74 27.40 18.16
CA LEU A 7 12.48 27.82 16.77
C LEU A 7 10.98 27.97 16.44
N LEU A 8 10.11 27.19 17.12
CA LEU A 8 8.66 27.24 16.91
C LEU A 8 7.95 28.38 17.69
N SER A 9 8.59 28.94 18.70
CA SER A 9 8.01 30.05 19.48
C SER A 9 8.23 31.45 18.86
N SER A 10 8.94 31.57 17.75
CA SER A 10 9.24 32.84 17.06
C SER A 10 8.53 33.05 15.72
N LEU A 11 7.70 32.09 15.27
CA LEU A 11 6.81 32.25 14.12
C LEU A 11 5.41 32.69 14.57
N GLY A 12 5.32 33.96 14.94
CA GLY A 12 4.06 34.65 15.14
C GLY A 12 3.34 34.78 13.78
N PHE A 13 2.08 34.33 13.74
CA PHE A 13 1.17 34.57 12.63
C PHE A 13 0.93 36.08 12.48
N ALA A 14 1.67 36.73 11.58
CA ALA A 14 1.34 38.05 11.08
C ALA A 14 0.89 37.90 9.64
N GLY A 15 -0.39 38.19 9.38
CA GLY A 15 -0.97 38.19 8.06
C GLY A 15 -0.27 39.22 7.15
N VAL A 16 0.18 38.77 5.99
CA VAL A 16 0.58 39.64 4.89
C VAL A 16 -0.36 39.38 3.73
N VAL A 17 -1.37 40.21 3.61
CA VAL A 17 -2.05 40.47 2.36
C VAL A 17 -1.16 41.46 1.63
N SER A 18 -0.45 41.05 0.61
CA SER A 18 0.26 41.96 -0.29
C SER A 18 -0.20 41.71 -1.72
N ALA A 19 -0.67 42.80 -2.32
CA ALA A 19 -1.17 42.85 -3.68
C ALA A 19 -0.14 42.35 -4.70
N LEU A 20 -0.50 41.39 -5.54
CA LEU A 20 0.23 40.98 -6.72
C LEU A 20 -0.09 41.98 -7.86
N VAL A 21 0.91 42.70 -8.24
CA VAL A 21 0.93 43.51 -9.46
C VAL A 21 0.95 42.59 -10.66
N ALA A 22 -0.03 42.73 -11.55
CA ALA A 22 -0.14 41.96 -12.79
C ALA A 22 0.99 42.36 -13.76
N GLY A 23 1.87 41.38 -14.06
CA GLY A 23 2.75 41.38 -15.21
C GLY A 23 2.01 40.85 -16.46
N PRO A 24 2.46 41.17 -17.69
CA PRO A 24 1.70 40.82 -18.88
C PRO A 24 1.62 39.30 -19.11
N ALA A 25 0.39 38.84 -19.31
CA ALA A 25 0.08 37.44 -19.60
C ALA A 25 0.74 37.01 -20.93
N CYS A 26 1.60 36.03 -20.89
CA CYS A 26 1.92 35.21 -22.05
C CYS A 26 0.67 34.45 -22.45
N ALA A 27 0.21 34.59 -23.71
CA ALA A 27 -0.97 33.94 -24.24
C ALA A 27 -0.85 32.43 -24.16
N SER A 28 -1.70 31.80 -23.35
CA SER A 28 -1.88 30.35 -23.30
C SER A 28 -2.41 29.87 -24.65
N ASN A 29 -1.80 28.86 -25.22
CA ASN A 29 -2.16 28.23 -26.51
C ASN A 29 -3.45 27.38 -26.42
N ILE A 30 -4.57 27.98 -26.00
CA ILE A 30 -5.88 27.31 -25.89
C ILE A 30 -6.55 27.35 -27.26
N ALA A 31 -6.98 26.21 -27.76
CA ALA A 31 -7.69 26.10 -29.04
C ALA A 31 -9.08 26.76 -28.95
N GLN A 32 -9.40 27.61 -29.91
CA GLN A 32 -10.73 28.25 -29.97
C GLN A 32 -11.64 27.37 -30.87
N VAL A 33 -12.70 26.79 -30.30
CA VAL A 33 -13.73 26.08 -31.06
C VAL A 33 -14.75 27.11 -31.56
N THR A 34 -14.75 27.33 -32.84
CA THR A 34 -15.55 28.38 -33.49
C THR A 34 -16.85 27.87 -34.11
N ALA A 35 -16.95 26.54 -34.35
CA ALA A 35 -18.18 25.92 -34.80
C ALA A 35 -18.36 24.53 -34.26
N VAL A 36 -19.64 24.18 -34.01
CA VAL A 36 -20.09 22.80 -33.71
C VAL A 36 -21.01 22.38 -34.85
N ARG A 37 -20.69 21.33 -35.57
CA ARG A 37 -21.50 20.79 -36.65
C ARG A 37 -21.93 19.36 -36.34
N LEU A 38 -23.17 19.04 -36.70
CA LEU A 38 -23.68 17.70 -36.63
C LEU A 38 -23.87 17.15 -38.04
N ASN A 39 -23.23 16.02 -38.35
CA ASN A 39 -23.29 15.36 -39.65
C ASN A 39 -23.96 14.00 -39.50
N PRO A 40 -25.23 13.81 -39.90
CA PRO A 40 -25.88 12.50 -39.89
C PRO A 40 -25.18 11.54 -40.85
N THR A 41 -24.91 10.30 -40.41
CA THR A 41 -24.31 9.24 -41.20
C THR A 41 -25.29 8.05 -41.32
N SER A 42 -24.99 7.08 -42.16
CA SER A 42 -25.81 5.86 -42.29
C SER A 42 -25.85 5.00 -41.02
N GLU A 43 -24.89 5.19 -40.11
CA GLU A 43 -24.77 4.40 -38.89
C GLU A 43 -25.01 5.20 -37.59
N GLY A 44 -25.26 6.53 -37.70
CA GLY A 44 -25.46 7.37 -36.52
C GLY A 44 -25.22 8.84 -36.83
N ILE A 45 -24.41 9.52 -36.02
CA ILE A 45 -24.11 10.96 -36.16
C ILE A 45 -22.67 11.26 -35.83
N GLU A 46 -22.06 12.21 -36.53
CA GLU A 46 -20.76 12.78 -36.20
C GLU A 46 -20.94 14.17 -35.62
N ILE A 47 -20.29 14.42 -34.48
CA ILE A 47 -20.15 15.76 -33.89
C ILE A 47 -18.78 16.28 -34.28
N ILE A 48 -18.74 17.37 -35.01
CA ILE A 48 -17.51 17.98 -35.52
C ILE A 48 -17.30 19.30 -34.79
N LEU A 49 -16.16 19.43 -34.12
CA LEU A 49 -15.70 20.70 -33.53
C LEU A 49 -14.63 21.28 -34.42
N ASP A 50 -14.90 22.44 -35.02
CA ASP A 50 -13.95 23.16 -35.84
C ASP A 50 -13.15 24.16 -34.99
N THR A 51 -11.83 24.13 -35.09
CA THR A 51 -10.94 25.06 -34.39
C THR A 51 -10.39 26.12 -35.32
N GLU A 52 -10.15 27.34 -34.81
CA GLU A 52 -9.66 28.47 -35.57
C GLU A 52 -8.31 28.23 -36.27
N ASP A 53 -7.45 27.42 -35.65
CA ASP A 53 -6.10 27.10 -36.07
C ASP A 53 -5.90 25.68 -36.58
N GLY A 54 -6.98 24.90 -36.70
CA GLY A 54 -6.93 23.51 -37.19
C GLY A 54 -6.21 22.53 -36.29
N ARG A 55 -5.97 22.86 -35.01
CA ARG A 55 -5.26 21.95 -34.06
C ARG A 55 -6.08 20.76 -33.66
N PRO A 56 -5.44 19.59 -33.51
CA PRO A 56 -6.09 18.44 -32.93
C PRO A 56 -6.44 18.69 -31.46
N LEU A 57 -7.68 18.35 -31.08
CA LEU A 57 -8.21 18.48 -29.74
C LEU A 57 -8.09 17.15 -29.00
N GLN A 58 -7.77 17.22 -27.72
CA GLN A 58 -7.80 16.04 -26.85
C GLN A 58 -9.18 15.89 -26.22
N VAL A 59 -9.74 14.68 -26.26
CA VAL A 59 -11.07 14.39 -25.74
C VAL A 59 -11.04 13.15 -24.84
N PHE A 60 -11.78 13.23 -23.75
CA PHE A 60 -12.02 12.12 -22.81
C PHE A 60 -13.51 11.85 -22.79
N SER A 61 -13.91 10.62 -23.09
CA SER A 61 -15.33 10.25 -23.08
C SER A 61 -15.62 9.25 -21.94
N ALA A 62 -16.76 9.46 -21.28
CA ALA A 62 -17.31 8.58 -20.27
C ALA A 62 -18.83 8.40 -20.52
N SER A 63 -19.37 7.26 -20.15
CA SER A 63 -20.77 6.96 -20.37
C SER A 63 -21.46 6.58 -19.07
N PHE A 64 -22.67 7.15 -18.84
CA PHE A 64 -23.46 6.95 -17.63
C PHE A 64 -24.93 6.67 -18.03
N GLY A 65 -25.38 5.43 -17.89
CA GLY A 65 -26.70 5.03 -18.33
C GLY A 65 -26.94 5.32 -19.82
N GLU A 66 -27.94 6.12 -20.17
CA GLU A 66 -28.25 6.52 -21.56
C GLU A 66 -27.45 7.76 -22.02
N THR A 67 -26.57 8.28 -21.18
CA THR A 67 -25.79 9.50 -21.46
C THR A 67 -24.33 9.16 -21.78
N LEU A 68 -23.82 9.65 -22.91
CA LEU A 68 -22.41 9.76 -23.21
C LEU A 68 -21.96 11.19 -22.91
N GLN A 69 -20.88 11.36 -22.20
CA GLN A 69 -20.23 12.63 -21.91
C GLN A 69 -18.81 12.60 -22.46
N ALA A 70 -18.42 13.64 -23.21
CA ALA A 70 -17.06 13.78 -23.72
C ALA A 70 -16.53 15.18 -23.37
N ASP A 71 -15.40 15.22 -22.65
CA ASP A 71 -14.76 16.44 -22.22
C ASP A 71 -13.55 16.72 -23.10
N VAL A 72 -13.52 17.90 -23.73
CA VAL A 72 -12.46 18.35 -24.60
C VAL A 72 -11.62 19.36 -23.83
N ILE A 73 -10.34 19.02 -23.59
CA ILE A 73 -9.42 19.84 -22.80
C ILE A 73 -8.57 20.76 -23.69
N THR A 74 -8.03 21.82 -23.08
CA THR A 74 -7.24 22.86 -23.78
C THR A 74 -8.01 23.51 -24.91
N ALA A 75 -9.34 23.66 -24.74
CA ALA A 75 -10.26 24.20 -25.71
C ALA A 75 -11.26 25.18 -25.08
N GLN A 76 -11.59 26.25 -25.75
CA GLN A 76 -12.65 27.20 -25.39
C GLN A 76 -13.72 27.26 -26.48
N LEU A 77 -14.99 27.30 -26.07
CA LEU A 77 -16.10 27.44 -26.99
C LEU A 77 -16.33 28.93 -27.32
N ARG A 78 -16.27 29.31 -28.61
CA ARG A 78 -16.43 30.65 -29.13
C ARG A 78 -17.38 30.64 -30.33
N LEU A 79 -18.63 30.27 -30.10
CA LEU A 79 -19.62 30.24 -31.17
C LEU A 79 -20.19 31.62 -31.49
N PRO A 80 -20.56 31.90 -32.75
CA PRO A 80 -21.18 33.18 -33.14
C PRO A 80 -22.49 33.52 -32.45
N GLY A 81 -23.17 32.49 -31.88
CA GLY A 81 -24.49 32.60 -31.22
C GLY A 81 -24.44 32.53 -29.69
N GLY A 82 -23.27 32.45 -29.05
CA GLY A 82 -23.12 32.30 -27.59
C GLY A 82 -22.16 31.16 -27.22
N ASN A 83 -22.10 30.84 -25.93
CA ASN A 83 -21.19 29.79 -25.41
C ASN A 83 -21.86 28.44 -25.18
N GLU A 84 -22.98 28.17 -25.85
CA GLU A 84 -23.67 26.90 -25.74
C GLU A 84 -24.23 26.45 -27.09
N PHE A 85 -24.10 25.13 -27.38
CA PHE A 85 -24.74 24.49 -28.53
C PHE A 85 -25.65 23.38 -28.02
N ARG A 86 -26.91 23.36 -28.50
CA ARG A 86 -27.87 22.30 -28.20
C ARG A 86 -28.68 21.98 -29.43
N GLN A 87 -28.85 20.69 -29.68
CA GLN A 87 -29.79 20.17 -30.67
C GLN A 87 -30.51 18.94 -30.14
N ASP A 88 -31.83 19.02 -30.14
CA ASP A 88 -32.70 17.89 -29.75
C ASP A 88 -33.02 17.04 -30.97
N LYS A 89 -32.99 15.72 -30.79
CA LYS A 89 -33.25 14.70 -31.84
C LYS A 89 -32.45 14.89 -33.10
N PRO A 90 -31.13 15.00 -33.04
CA PRO A 90 -30.31 15.25 -34.22
C PRO A 90 -30.19 14.04 -35.20
N ALA A 91 -30.40 12.82 -34.68
CA ALA A 91 -30.47 11.58 -35.46
C ALA A 91 -31.31 10.52 -34.75
N ALA A 92 -31.76 9.49 -35.47
CA ALA A 92 -32.53 8.40 -34.87
C ALA A 92 -31.73 7.68 -33.78
N GLY A 93 -32.36 7.50 -32.61
CA GLY A 93 -31.73 6.89 -31.42
C GLY A 93 -30.91 7.84 -30.53
N ILE A 94 -30.82 9.14 -30.89
CA ILE A 94 -30.18 10.19 -30.11
C ILE A 94 -31.23 11.23 -29.67
N ALA A 95 -31.45 11.33 -28.36
CA ALA A 95 -32.45 12.26 -27.81
C ALA A 95 -31.96 13.71 -27.82
N SER A 96 -30.69 13.97 -27.52
CA SER A 96 -30.12 15.32 -27.59
C SER A 96 -28.57 15.30 -27.62
N VAL A 97 -28.01 16.36 -28.22
CA VAL A 97 -26.57 16.71 -28.15
C VAL A 97 -26.47 18.11 -27.58
N THR A 98 -25.60 18.27 -26.57
CA THR A 98 -25.31 19.56 -25.94
C THR A 98 -23.81 19.74 -25.87
N VAL A 99 -23.30 20.93 -26.21
CA VAL A 99 -21.89 21.30 -26.09
C VAL A 99 -21.82 22.60 -25.30
N THR A 100 -21.17 22.55 -24.13
CA THR A 100 -21.10 23.67 -23.19
C THR A 100 -19.68 23.86 -22.68
N PRO A 101 -19.26 25.07 -22.24
CA PRO A 101 -18.04 25.21 -21.45
C PRO A 101 -18.13 24.37 -20.18
N LEU A 102 -17.11 23.60 -19.90
CA LEU A 102 -16.94 22.92 -18.63
C LEU A 102 -16.23 23.81 -17.62
N ASP A 103 -15.19 24.49 -18.08
CA ASP A 103 -14.44 25.52 -17.38
C ASP A 103 -13.82 26.52 -18.37
N ASN A 104 -12.86 27.34 -17.90
CA ASN A 104 -12.21 28.36 -18.76
C ASN A 104 -11.35 27.77 -19.88
N ASN A 105 -11.00 26.48 -19.81
CA ASN A 105 -10.06 25.81 -20.72
C ASN A 105 -10.56 24.44 -21.20
N SER A 106 -11.85 24.10 -20.98
CA SER A 106 -12.42 22.82 -21.36
C SER A 106 -13.87 22.95 -21.81
N ILE A 107 -14.28 22.06 -22.73
CA ILE A 107 -15.62 22.01 -23.31
C ILE A 107 -16.22 20.64 -23.01
N ARG A 108 -17.48 20.59 -22.63
CA ARG A 108 -18.22 19.34 -22.40
C ARG A 108 -19.23 19.09 -23.52
N ILE A 109 -19.13 17.91 -24.10
CA ILE A 109 -20.12 17.36 -25.04
C ILE A 109 -20.94 16.33 -24.29
N LYS A 110 -22.26 16.52 -24.23
CA LYS A 110 -23.18 15.57 -23.63
C LYS A 110 -24.14 15.07 -24.70
N VAL A 111 -24.22 13.75 -24.86
CA VAL A 111 -25.11 13.06 -25.78
C VAL A 111 -26.02 12.12 -25.01
N ILE A 112 -27.32 12.24 -25.20
CA ILE A 112 -28.33 11.39 -24.56
C ILE A 112 -28.94 10.50 -25.65
N GLY A 113 -28.91 9.18 -25.42
CA GLY A 113 -29.59 8.20 -26.25
C GLY A 113 -31.11 8.14 -25.97
N GLU A 114 -31.91 7.68 -26.92
CA GLU A 114 -33.39 7.53 -26.75
C GLU A 114 -33.75 6.18 -26.10
N THR A 115 -33.01 5.13 -26.36
CA THR A 115 -33.31 3.75 -25.92
C THR A 115 -32.10 2.95 -25.44
N GLY A 116 -30.95 3.58 -25.32
CA GLY A 116 -29.68 2.96 -24.89
C GLY A 116 -28.51 3.90 -25.00
N GLN A 117 -27.39 3.42 -24.54
CA GLN A 117 -26.13 4.20 -24.45
C GLN A 117 -25.50 4.38 -25.83
N PRO A 118 -25.27 5.64 -26.33
CA PRO A 118 -24.53 5.84 -27.56
C PRO A 118 -23.08 5.41 -27.44
N VAL A 119 -22.55 4.74 -28.45
CA VAL A 119 -21.12 4.37 -28.52
C VAL A 119 -20.39 5.42 -29.34
N ALA A 120 -19.31 5.98 -28.76
CA ALA A 120 -18.51 7.01 -29.40
C ALA A 120 -17.15 6.45 -29.89
N GLN A 121 -16.74 6.92 -31.07
CA GLN A 121 -15.39 6.76 -31.61
C GLN A 121 -14.81 8.13 -31.91
N VAL A 122 -13.63 8.41 -31.36
CA VAL A 122 -12.91 9.67 -31.64
C VAL A 122 -12.11 9.50 -32.91
N ILE A 123 -12.28 10.39 -33.87
CA ILE A 123 -11.55 10.42 -35.13
C ILE A 123 -10.79 11.75 -35.19
N PRO A 124 -9.44 11.76 -35.29
CA PRO A 124 -8.69 12.99 -35.48
C PRO A 124 -9.08 13.63 -36.83
N GLY A 125 -9.62 14.84 -36.80
CA GLY A 125 -9.96 15.60 -38.01
C GLY A 125 -8.86 16.56 -38.42
N ALA A 126 -8.70 16.81 -39.70
CA ALA A 126 -7.70 17.73 -40.25
C ALA A 126 -7.92 19.23 -39.84
N ALA A 127 -9.09 19.56 -39.26
CA ALA A 127 -9.46 20.92 -38.87
C ALA A 127 -10.04 20.99 -37.42
N GLY A 128 -9.82 19.95 -36.59
CA GLY A 128 -10.34 19.88 -35.24
C GLY A 128 -10.66 18.43 -34.80
N LEU A 129 -11.78 18.23 -34.09
CA LEU A 129 -12.19 16.93 -33.52
C LEU A 129 -13.46 16.42 -34.20
N ILE A 130 -13.50 15.12 -34.52
CA ILE A 130 -14.69 14.42 -34.98
C ILE A 130 -15.02 13.34 -33.94
N LEU A 131 -16.22 13.40 -33.36
CA LEU A 131 -16.78 12.38 -32.48
C LEU A 131 -17.89 11.64 -33.23
N SER A 132 -17.59 10.44 -33.71
CA SER A 132 -18.55 9.57 -34.42
C SER A 132 -19.36 8.75 -33.41
N LEU A 133 -20.68 8.81 -33.48
CA LEU A 133 -21.62 8.21 -32.54
C LEU A 133 -22.53 7.20 -33.22
N LYS A 134 -22.60 6.00 -32.63
CA LYS A 134 -23.56 4.95 -33.08
C LYS A 134 -24.60 4.73 -31.99
N PRO A 135 -25.91 4.83 -32.30
CA PRO A 135 -26.96 4.43 -31.37
C PRO A 135 -26.95 2.91 -31.18
N THR A 136 -27.07 2.43 -29.95
CA THR A 136 -27.26 0.99 -29.68
C THR A 136 -28.75 0.66 -29.86
N SER A 137 -29.07 -0.13 -30.85
CA SER A 137 -30.40 -0.70 -31.02
C SER A 137 -30.51 -2.04 -30.28
N ASP A 138 -30.94 -2.02 -29.05
CA ASP A 138 -31.37 -3.26 -28.37
C ASP A 138 -32.88 -3.44 -28.62
N ARG A 139 -33.19 -4.09 -29.71
CA ARG A 139 -34.53 -4.62 -29.99
C ARG A 139 -34.60 -6.08 -29.58
N THR A 140 -34.84 -6.34 -28.30
CA THR A 140 -35.52 -7.55 -27.83
C THR A 140 -36.69 -7.13 -26.93
N ALA A 141 -37.80 -6.85 -27.59
CA ALA A 141 -39.10 -6.75 -26.91
C ALA A 141 -39.45 -8.11 -26.28
N ARG A 142 -39.41 -8.20 -24.98
CA ARG A 142 -40.00 -9.32 -24.23
C ARG A 142 -41.50 -9.10 -24.19
N THR A 143 -42.20 -9.91 -24.93
CA THR A 143 -43.65 -10.17 -24.72
C THR A 143 -43.78 -10.95 -23.41
N PRO A 144 -44.80 -10.65 -22.54
CA PRO A 144 -45.02 -11.42 -21.32
C PRO A 144 -45.56 -12.80 -21.65
N ALA A 145 -44.92 -13.85 -21.16
CA ALA A 145 -45.39 -15.22 -21.25
C ALA A 145 -46.42 -15.52 -20.16
N PRO A 146 -47.51 -16.29 -20.45
CA PRO A 146 -48.46 -16.73 -19.44
C PRO A 146 -47.87 -17.88 -18.58
N ALA A 147 -48.42 -18.00 -17.37
CA ALA A 147 -48.02 -18.91 -16.32
C ALA A 147 -48.04 -20.41 -16.70
N PRO A 148 -47.17 -21.26 -16.08
CA PRO A 148 -47.04 -22.66 -16.44
C PRO A 148 -48.12 -23.56 -15.84
N THR A 149 -48.66 -24.45 -16.68
CA THR A 149 -49.49 -25.60 -16.27
C THR A 149 -48.59 -26.84 -16.22
N ILE A 150 -48.67 -27.55 -15.12
CA ILE A 150 -47.91 -28.79 -14.81
C ILE A 150 -48.56 -29.98 -15.51
N GLN A 151 -47.76 -30.88 -16.17
CA GLN A 151 -48.02 -32.32 -16.23
C GLN A 151 -46.76 -33.14 -16.62
N PRO A 152 -46.77 -34.45 -16.24
CA PRO A 152 -45.53 -35.19 -15.96
C PRO A 152 -45.08 -36.20 -17.08
N PRO A 153 -44.09 -37.11 -16.83
CA PRO A 153 -43.05 -37.44 -17.78
C PRO A 153 -43.23 -38.67 -18.63
N GLY A 154 -42.53 -38.72 -19.76
CA GLY A 154 -42.46 -39.94 -20.61
C GLY A 154 -41.06 -40.14 -21.17
N THR A 155 -40.58 -41.36 -21.09
CA THR A 155 -39.28 -41.93 -21.35
C THR A 155 -38.91 -42.17 -22.84
N PRO A 156 -37.75 -42.68 -23.22
CA PRO A 156 -36.88 -42.12 -24.26
C PRO A 156 -36.85 -42.91 -25.57
N ALA A 157 -36.24 -42.37 -26.60
CA ALA A 157 -35.82 -43.15 -27.76
C ALA A 157 -34.48 -42.62 -28.35
N GLU A 158 -33.64 -43.56 -28.68
CA GLU A 158 -32.28 -43.52 -29.17
C GLU A 158 -32.13 -43.33 -30.71
N PRO A 159 -30.95 -43.40 -31.25
CA PRO A 159 -30.39 -42.42 -32.22
C PRO A 159 -30.22 -42.99 -33.63
N VAL A 160 -29.93 -42.15 -34.62
CA VAL A 160 -29.37 -42.62 -35.91
C VAL A 160 -28.38 -41.59 -36.50
N PRO A 161 -27.25 -42.06 -37.10
CA PRO A 161 -26.09 -41.28 -37.43
C PRO A 161 -25.92 -40.96 -38.97
N PRO A 162 -24.75 -40.64 -39.47
CA PRO A 162 -24.46 -39.47 -40.32
C PRO A 162 -24.16 -39.83 -41.79
N THR A 163 -24.16 -38.83 -42.68
CA THR A 163 -23.46 -38.81 -43.96
C THR A 163 -23.43 -37.37 -44.47
N GLY A 164 -22.46 -36.81 -45.09
CA GLY A 164 -21.28 -37.19 -45.82
C GLY A 164 -20.57 -35.95 -46.37
N GLN A 165 -19.30 -36.06 -46.51
CA GLN A 165 -18.39 -35.14 -47.20
C GLN A 165 -18.44 -35.29 -48.70
N PRO A 166 -17.55 -34.69 -49.54
CA PRO A 166 -16.86 -33.38 -49.57
C PRO A 166 -16.95 -32.75 -51.00
N VAL A 167 -16.37 -31.56 -51.24
CA VAL A 167 -15.66 -31.27 -52.49
C VAL A 167 -14.72 -30.09 -52.38
N GLU A 168 -13.46 -30.30 -52.69
CA GLU A 168 -12.36 -29.36 -52.98
C GLU A 168 -12.59 -28.62 -54.31
N ILE A 169 -11.93 -27.51 -54.64
CA ILE A 169 -10.54 -27.25 -55.08
C ILE A 169 -10.39 -25.81 -55.64
N PRO A 170 -9.22 -25.29 -56.03
CA PRO A 170 -8.43 -24.20 -55.53
C PRO A 170 -8.35 -23.00 -56.48
N GLY A 171 -7.79 -21.87 -55.99
CA GLY A 171 -7.42 -20.76 -56.83
C GLY A 171 -6.13 -20.11 -56.35
N GLU A 172 -5.17 -20.04 -57.26
CA GLU A 172 -3.79 -19.57 -57.10
C GLU A 172 -3.62 -18.04 -56.91
N PRO A 173 -2.41 -17.57 -56.58
CA PRO A 173 -2.16 -16.26 -55.96
C PRO A 173 -1.76 -15.19 -56.96
N LEU A 174 -2.04 -13.92 -56.60
CA LEU A 174 -1.51 -12.74 -57.27
C LEU A 174 -0.43 -12.03 -56.45
N PRO A 175 0.55 -11.36 -57.07
CA PRO A 175 1.80 -10.94 -56.48
C PRO A 175 1.73 -9.62 -55.68
N PRO A 176 2.72 -9.33 -54.83
CA PRO A 176 2.69 -8.20 -53.92
C PRO A 176 3.06 -6.87 -54.61
N THR A 177 2.25 -5.86 -54.37
CA THR A 177 2.55 -4.47 -54.71
C THR A 177 3.32 -3.81 -53.58
N ALA A 178 4.47 -3.23 -53.93
CA ALA A 178 5.34 -2.53 -53.03
C ALA A 178 4.70 -1.23 -52.47
N GLN A 179 4.77 -1.04 -51.18
CA GLN A 179 4.48 0.25 -50.53
C GLN A 179 5.76 1.12 -50.44
N PRO A 180 5.65 2.43 -50.59
CA PRO A 180 6.78 3.33 -50.37
C PRO A 180 7.02 3.60 -48.85
N PRO A 181 8.23 4.00 -48.45
CA PRO A 181 8.63 4.09 -47.04
C PRO A 181 7.93 5.27 -46.34
N GLY A 182 7.32 4.92 -45.18
CA GLY A 182 6.72 5.89 -44.29
C GLY A 182 7.76 6.70 -43.51
N THR A 183 7.49 7.95 -43.34
CA THR A 183 8.21 8.94 -42.54
C THR A 183 8.17 8.60 -41.06
N PRO A 184 9.22 8.86 -40.25
CA PRO A 184 9.25 8.56 -38.84
C PRO A 184 8.21 9.39 -38.06
N GLY A 185 7.40 8.72 -37.28
CA GLY A 185 6.45 9.36 -36.37
C GLY A 185 7.16 10.02 -35.18
N GLU A 186 6.74 11.20 -34.84
CA GLU A 186 7.17 11.98 -33.67
C GLU A 186 6.89 11.24 -32.35
N PRO A 187 7.78 11.31 -31.36
CA PRO A 187 7.54 10.73 -30.05
C PRO A 187 6.56 11.59 -29.23
N LEU A 188 5.55 10.94 -28.66
CA LEU A 188 4.59 11.54 -27.73
C LEU A 188 5.27 11.92 -26.40
N PRO A 189 4.97 13.07 -25.80
CA PRO A 189 5.49 13.45 -24.51
C PRO A 189 4.86 12.62 -23.39
N PRO A 190 5.57 12.34 -22.29
CA PRO A 190 5.04 11.59 -21.14
C PRO A 190 4.06 12.46 -20.34
N THR A 191 2.79 12.30 -20.56
CA THR A 191 1.73 12.88 -19.74
C THR A 191 1.46 11.95 -18.56
N ALA A 192 1.67 12.43 -17.34
CA ALA A 192 1.19 11.78 -16.13
C ALA A 192 -0.34 11.85 -16.11
N GLN A 193 -1.01 10.73 -16.45
CA GLN A 193 -2.46 10.63 -16.33
C GLN A 193 -2.89 10.25 -14.91
N PRO A 194 -3.91 10.89 -14.35
CA PRO A 194 -4.57 10.42 -13.14
C PRO A 194 -5.39 9.15 -13.42
N PRO A 195 -5.41 8.16 -12.52
CA PRO A 195 -6.22 6.95 -12.69
C PRO A 195 -7.70 7.25 -12.53
N GLY A 196 -8.46 6.99 -13.59
CA GLY A 196 -9.93 6.99 -13.55
C GLY A 196 -10.46 5.73 -12.86
N THR A 197 -11.65 5.83 -12.31
CA THR A 197 -12.43 4.77 -11.66
C THR A 197 -12.64 3.57 -12.62
N PRO A 198 -12.42 2.32 -12.21
CA PRO A 198 -12.56 1.18 -13.10
C PRO A 198 -14.02 0.86 -13.37
N SER A 199 -14.46 0.99 -14.61
CA SER A 199 -15.70 0.38 -15.11
C SER A 199 -15.40 -1.00 -15.70
N ALA A 200 -16.31 -1.95 -15.52
CA ALA A 200 -16.20 -3.33 -15.99
C ALA A 200 -16.11 -3.41 -17.53
N GLY A 201 -14.91 -3.57 -18.02
CA GLY A 201 -14.49 -3.63 -19.41
C GLY A 201 -13.07 -3.09 -19.50
N ARG A 202 -12.13 -3.74 -18.76
CA ARG A 202 -10.75 -3.24 -18.63
C ARG A 202 -10.01 -3.43 -19.94
N ASP A 203 -10.00 -2.38 -20.75
CA ASP A 203 -8.79 -2.09 -21.52
C ASP A 203 -7.64 -1.97 -20.51
N ARG A 204 -6.47 -2.54 -20.83
CA ARG A 204 -5.30 -2.60 -19.95
C ARG A 204 -5.03 -1.24 -19.33
N VAL A 205 -5.45 -1.02 -18.09
CA VAL A 205 -5.03 0.16 -17.33
C VAL A 205 -3.54 -0.02 -17.07
N GLU A 206 -2.76 0.82 -17.67
CA GLU A 206 -1.33 0.82 -17.51
C GLU A 206 -0.99 1.37 -16.12
N ILE A 207 -0.60 0.46 -15.21
CA ILE A 207 -0.30 0.82 -13.82
C ILE A 207 1.06 1.54 -13.81
N VAL A 208 1.04 2.81 -13.43
CA VAL A 208 2.23 3.64 -13.20
C VAL A 208 2.56 3.64 -11.72
N VAL A 209 3.81 3.35 -11.39
CA VAL A 209 4.32 3.34 -10.01
C VAL A 209 5.33 4.44 -9.79
N THR A 210 5.35 4.97 -8.58
CA THR A 210 6.29 6.02 -8.15
C THR A 210 7.27 5.51 -7.08
N ALA A 211 7.10 4.26 -6.64
CA ALA A 211 7.98 3.63 -5.67
C ALA A 211 9.40 3.34 -6.22
N THR A 212 9.69 3.71 -7.46
CA THR A 212 11.02 3.74 -8.09
C THR A 212 11.60 5.15 -8.17
N ARG A 213 10.94 6.16 -7.59
CA ARG A 213 11.19 7.61 -7.63
C ARG A 213 10.83 8.31 -8.94
N THR A 214 10.59 7.57 -9.99
CA THR A 214 10.09 8.05 -11.27
C THR A 214 8.71 7.44 -11.52
N ALA A 215 7.86 8.14 -12.24
CA ALA A 215 6.59 7.57 -12.69
C ALA A 215 6.88 6.60 -13.84
N GLU A 216 6.78 5.31 -13.58
CA GLU A 216 7.11 4.26 -14.54
C GLU A 216 5.98 3.24 -14.66
N ARG A 217 5.82 2.70 -15.85
CA ARG A 217 4.92 1.57 -16.08
C ARG A 217 5.47 0.34 -15.39
N VAL A 218 4.65 -0.39 -14.63
CA VAL A 218 5.06 -1.63 -13.95
C VAL A 218 5.77 -2.59 -14.92
N THR A 219 5.33 -2.65 -16.18
CA THR A 219 5.93 -3.49 -17.21
C THR A 219 7.37 -3.14 -17.58
N ASN A 220 7.80 -1.90 -17.33
CA ASN A 220 9.14 -1.41 -17.65
C ASN A 220 10.13 -1.56 -16.49
N VAL A 221 9.64 -1.77 -15.26
CA VAL A 221 10.51 -1.86 -14.09
C VAL A 221 11.13 -3.25 -13.98
N PRO A 222 12.48 -3.40 -13.90
CA PRO A 222 13.14 -4.71 -13.88
C PRO A 222 13.12 -5.38 -12.51
N ARG A 223 11.96 -5.42 -11.84
CA ARG A 223 11.77 -6.08 -10.54
C ARG A 223 10.31 -6.38 -10.25
N SER A 224 10.06 -7.21 -9.25
CA SER A 224 8.70 -7.54 -8.83
C SER A 224 8.03 -6.37 -8.11
N ILE A 225 6.86 -5.97 -8.60
CA ILE A 225 6.01 -4.93 -8.02
C ILE A 225 4.60 -5.47 -7.84
N THR A 226 3.96 -5.07 -6.75
CA THR A 226 2.52 -5.26 -6.54
C THR A 226 1.89 -3.91 -6.22
N VAL A 227 0.76 -3.61 -6.84
CA VAL A 227 -0.05 -2.43 -6.55
C VAL A 227 -1.39 -2.92 -6.02
N VAL A 228 -1.76 -2.43 -4.85
CA VAL A 228 -3.07 -2.66 -4.22
C VAL A 228 -3.82 -1.34 -4.29
N ASP A 229 -4.87 -1.29 -5.07
CA ASP A 229 -5.68 -0.09 -5.23
C ASP A 229 -6.64 0.14 -4.04
N SER A 230 -7.31 1.30 -4.03
CA SER A 230 -8.21 1.69 -2.95
C SER A 230 -9.39 0.72 -2.80
N GLU A 231 -9.95 0.22 -3.88
CA GLU A 231 -11.11 -0.68 -3.84
C GLU A 231 -10.71 -2.01 -3.23
N GLU A 232 -9.64 -2.63 -3.74
CA GLU A 232 -9.10 -3.88 -3.21
C GLU A 232 -8.70 -3.72 -1.73
N LEU A 233 -8.05 -2.60 -1.36
CA LEU A 233 -7.67 -2.32 0.02
C LEU A 233 -8.89 -2.25 0.94
N GLN A 234 -9.97 -1.54 0.53
CA GLN A 234 -11.19 -1.42 1.34
C GLN A 234 -11.87 -2.78 1.54
N GLN A 235 -11.93 -3.62 0.51
CA GLN A 235 -12.46 -4.99 0.62
C GLN A 235 -11.61 -5.85 1.58
N GLN A 236 -10.29 -5.65 1.64
CA GLN A 236 -9.39 -6.41 2.52
C GLN A 236 -9.39 -5.91 3.97
N VAL A 237 -9.67 -4.63 4.19
CA VAL A 237 -9.70 -4.06 5.54
C VAL A 237 -10.88 -4.64 6.32
N GLY A 238 -10.59 -5.37 7.39
CA GLY A 238 -11.57 -5.96 8.29
C GLY A 238 -11.76 -5.16 9.58
N ALA A 239 -12.24 -5.84 10.61
CA ALA A 239 -12.52 -5.26 11.93
C ALA A 239 -11.30 -4.59 12.60
N SER A 240 -10.08 -5.07 12.30
CA SER A 240 -8.83 -4.54 12.87
C SER A 240 -8.35 -3.24 12.22
N ARG A 241 -8.83 -2.91 11.01
CA ARG A 241 -8.36 -1.79 10.18
C ARG A 241 -6.82 -1.75 10.00
N ASN A 242 -6.19 -2.91 9.96
CA ASN A 242 -4.73 -3.05 9.85
C ASN A 242 -4.30 -3.22 8.38
N VAL A 243 -3.56 -2.25 7.85
CA VAL A 243 -3.01 -2.29 6.47
C VAL A 243 -2.11 -3.50 6.24
N GLY A 244 -1.32 -3.90 7.25
CA GLY A 244 -0.44 -5.07 7.15
C GLY A 244 -1.20 -6.39 6.94
N GLU A 245 -2.39 -6.54 7.54
CA GLU A 245 -3.24 -7.71 7.30
C GLU A 245 -3.79 -7.73 5.87
N ALA A 246 -4.20 -6.58 5.33
CA ALA A 246 -4.63 -6.46 3.94
C ALA A 246 -3.49 -6.83 2.96
N LEU A 247 -2.27 -6.34 3.21
CA LEU A 247 -1.10 -6.66 2.39
C LEU A 247 -0.74 -8.15 2.44
N ALA A 248 -0.93 -8.82 3.58
CA ALA A 248 -0.65 -10.24 3.71
C ALA A 248 -1.50 -11.11 2.77
N ASN A 249 -2.72 -10.68 2.43
CA ASN A 249 -3.60 -11.37 1.47
C ASN A 249 -3.22 -11.10 0.01
N GLN A 250 -2.64 -9.92 -0.30
CA GLN A 250 -2.47 -9.44 -1.67
C GLN A 250 -1.02 -9.54 -2.18
N VAL A 251 -0.04 -9.49 -1.28
CA VAL A 251 1.38 -9.38 -1.66
C VAL A 251 2.07 -10.73 -1.46
N PRO A 252 2.53 -11.40 -2.54
CA PRO A 252 3.37 -12.58 -2.39
C PRO A 252 4.69 -12.20 -1.70
N GLY A 253 5.20 -13.11 -0.87
CA GLY A 253 6.43 -12.89 -0.09
C GLY A 253 6.28 -12.00 1.15
N PHE A 254 5.12 -11.37 1.37
CA PHE A 254 4.80 -10.72 2.63
C PHE A 254 4.31 -11.76 3.65
N ALA A 255 4.74 -11.64 4.91
CA ALA A 255 4.40 -12.62 5.95
C ALA A 255 2.88 -12.73 6.19
N PRO A 256 2.36 -13.89 6.64
CA PRO A 256 0.97 -14.04 7.05
C PRO A 256 0.57 -13.04 8.15
N PRO A 257 -0.74 -12.73 8.30
CA PRO A 257 -1.20 -11.79 9.32
C PRO A 257 -0.78 -12.19 10.74
N THR A 258 -0.13 -11.28 11.45
CA THR A 258 0.25 -11.49 12.86
C THR A 258 -0.91 -11.24 13.82
N GLN A 259 -1.94 -10.52 13.37
CA GLN A 259 -3.09 -10.06 14.17
C GLN A 259 -2.71 -9.19 15.38
N THR A 260 -1.55 -8.55 15.31
CA THR A 260 -1.10 -7.53 16.27
C THR A 260 -1.00 -6.17 15.58
N THR A 261 -0.84 -5.12 16.36
CA THR A 261 -0.59 -3.77 15.82
C THR A 261 0.90 -3.49 15.60
N SER A 262 1.77 -4.40 16.05
CA SER A 262 3.22 -4.31 15.85
C SER A 262 3.61 -4.74 14.43
N SER A 263 4.64 -4.12 13.87
CA SER A 263 5.26 -4.55 12.61
C SER A 263 6.20 -5.76 12.80
N TYR A 264 6.42 -6.21 14.04
CA TYR A 264 7.23 -7.39 14.32
C TYR A 264 6.61 -8.65 13.70
N GLY A 265 7.43 -9.41 12.98
CA GLY A 265 6.95 -10.58 12.23
C GLY A 265 6.29 -10.26 10.88
N GLN A 266 6.12 -8.97 10.53
CA GLN A 266 5.58 -8.55 9.23
C GLN A 266 6.75 -8.29 8.25
N THR A 267 7.38 -9.35 7.79
CA THR A 267 8.53 -9.29 6.88
C THR A 267 8.11 -9.41 5.41
N LEU A 268 8.95 -8.91 4.51
CA LEU A 268 8.85 -9.13 3.07
C LEU A 268 10.10 -9.88 2.62
N ARG A 269 9.91 -11.08 2.04
CA ARG A 269 11.02 -11.98 1.68
C ARG A 269 11.98 -12.25 2.86
N GLY A 270 11.45 -12.37 4.07
CA GLY A 270 12.23 -12.64 5.29
C GLY A 270 13.07 -11.48 5.81
N ARG A 271 12.82 -10.25 5.33
CA ARG A 271 13.56 -9.04 5.70
C ARG A 271 12.63 -7.88 6.03
N ASN A 272 13.17 -6.90 6.76
CA ASN A 272 12.44 -5.68 7.09
C ASN A 272 12.17 -4.84 5.84
N VAL A 273 11.05 -4.11 5.87
CA VAL A 273 10.61 -3.22 4.80
C VAL A 273 10.74 -1.76 5.21
N SER A 274 10.98 -0.89 4.25
CA SER A 274 10.80 0.55 4.42
C SER A 274 9.36 0.92 4.06
N VAL A 275 8.60 1.45 5.02
CA VAL A 275 7.24 1.94 4.80
C VAL A 275 7.27 3.44 4.63
N LEU A 276 6.62 3.94 3.58
CA LEU A 276 6.54 5.36 3.25
C LEU A 276 5.07 5.79 3.14
N ILE A 277 4.78 7.06 3.44
CA ILE A 277 3.53 7.73 3.08
C ILE A 277 3.89 8.88 2.14
N ASP A 278 3.39 8.86 0.91
CA ASP A 278 3.74 9.83 -0.16
C ASP A 278 5.26 10.07 -0.24
N GLY A 279 6.04 8.98 -0.13
CA GLY A 279 7.50 9.03 -0.12
C GLY A 279 8.16 9.40 1.21
N VAL A 280 7.44 9.82 2.25
CA VAL A 280 8.01 10.14 3.57
C VAL A 280 8.17 8.89 4.43
N PRO A 281 9.37 8.58 4.96
CA PRO A 281 9.60 7.40 5.79
C PRO A 281 8.72 7.34 7.05
N GLN A 282 8.08 6.19 7.28
CA GLN A 282 7.37 5.86 8.51
C GLN A 282 8.17 4.91 9.38
N THR A 283 9.08 4.14 8.79
CA THR A 283 10.02 3.26 9.51
C THR A 283 11.01 4.09 10.32
N THR A 284 11.27 3.66 11.55
CA THR A 284 12.24 4.28 12.48
C THR A 284 13.39 3.34 12.77
N ASN A 285 14.45 3.84 13.39
CA ASN A 285 15.60 3.02 13.81
C ASN A 285 15.35 2.24 15.11
N LEU A 286 14.19 2.42 15.75
CA LEU A 286 13.67 1.57 16.84
C LEU A 286 12.79 0.45 16.28
N GLN A 287 13.36 -0.45 15.51
CA GLN A 287 12.65 -1.43 14.67
C GLN A 287 11.79 -2.42 15.45
N SER A 288 12.21 -2.85 16.63
CA SER A 288 11.51 -3.87 17.43
C SER A 288 10.13 -3.47 17.92
N PHE A 289 9.75 -2.20 17.82
CA PHE A 289 8.48 -1.65 18.31
C PHE A 289 7.76 -0.82 17.23
N GLY A 290 8.11 -1.01 15.96
CA GLY A 290 7.51 -0.32 14.85
C GLY A 290 6.01 -0.62 14.71
N ARG A 291 5.26 0.38 14.26
CA ARG A 291 3.84 0.31 13.93
C ARG A 291 3.55 1.09 12.66
N GLU A 292 4.39 0.92 11.69
CA GLU A 292 4.39 1.68 10.45
C GLU A 292 3.07 1.58 9.71
N PHE A 293 2.40 0.41 9.80
CA PHE A 293 1.08 0.16 9.20
C PHE A 293 -0.10 0.75 10.00
N ARG A 294 0.18 1.39 11.14
CA ARG A 294 -0.79 2.06 12.00
C ARG A 294 -0.46 3.55 12.17
N THR A 295 -0.16 4.23 11.08
CA THR A 295 0.19 5.66 11.03
C THR A 295 -0.75 6.46 10.16
N ILE A 296 -1.69 5.78 9.50
CA ILE A 296 -2.72 6.34 8.63
C ILE A 296 -3.95 5.42 8.63
N ASP A 297 -5.15 5.98 8.53
CA ASP A 297 -6.36 5.19 8.33
C ASP A 297 -6.48 4.71 6.87
N PRO A 298 -6.85 3.43 6.63
CA PRO A 298 -6.98 2.89 5.27
C PRO A 298 -7.90 3.69 4.34
N SER A 299 -8.90 4.39 4.89
CA SER A 299 -9.83 5.21 4.10
C SER A 299 -9.16 6.39 3.37
N ALA A 300 -8.05 6.86 3.89
CA ALA A 300 -7.27 7.95 3.31
C ALA A 300 -6.29 7.49 2.21
N ILE A 301 -6.23 6.18 1.95
CA ILE A 301 -5.27 5.59 1.01
C ILE A 301 -5.92 5.48 -0.37
N GLU A 302 -5.19 5.92 -1.41
CA GLU A 302 -5.55 5.76 -2.80
C GLU A 302 -5.05 4.42 -3.35
N ARG A 303 -3.79 4.09 -3.07
CA ARG A 303 -3.16 2.81 -3.42
C ARG A 303 -1.93 2.55 -2.58
N ILE A 304 -1.47 1.32 -2.59
CA ILE A 304 -0.21 0.92 -1.97
C ILE A 304 0.66 0.29 -3.04
N GLU A 305 1.88 0.79 -3.19
CA GLU A 305 2.88 0.29 -4.11
C GLU A 305 3.93 -0.50 -3.34
N VAL A 306 4.09 -1.79 -3.66
CA VAL A 306 5.05 -2.68 -2.99
C VAL A 306 6.13 -3.08 -3.98
N VAL A 307 7.34 -2.56 -3.80
CA VAL A 307 8.54 -2.96 -4.53
C VAL A 307 9.28 -4.00 -3.73
N ARG A 308 9.38 -5.22 -4.26
CA ARG A 308 9.98 -6.36 -3.57
C ARG A 308 11.49 -6.46 -3.85
N GLY A 309 12.23 -6.95 -2.85
CA GLY A 309 13.69 -7.09 -2.90
C GLY A 309 14.43 -5.82 -2.48
N SER A 310 15.69 -5.99 -2.12
CA SER A 310 16.52 -4.92 -1.62
C SER A 310 16.61 -3.75 -2.61
N THR A 311 16.61 -2.54 -2.11
CA THR A 311 16.77 -1.34 -2.94
C THR A 311 17.49 -0.24 -2.17
N ALA A 312 18.44 0.40 -2.82
CA ALA A 312 19.14 1.56 -2.28
C ALA A 312 18.42 2.89 -2.55
N ILE A 313 17.44 2.89 -3.47
CA ILE A 313 16.82 4.12 -3.99
C ILE A 313 16.24 4.99 -2.86
N TYR A 314 15.65 4.38 -1.82
CA TYR A 314 15.03 5.09 -0.70
C TYR A 314 15.87 5.15 0.57
N GLY A 315 17.17 4.79 0.51
CA GLY A 315 18.11 4.83 1.64
C GLY A 315 18.06 3.59 2.52
N ALA A 316 18.33 3.78 3.81
CA ALA A 316 18.38 2.70 4.80
C ALA A 316 17.03 2.00 5.00
N GLN A 317 17.07 0.79 5.60
CA GLN A 317 15.90 -0.02 6.02
C GLN A 317 15.12 -0.70 4.87
N ALA A 318 15.55 -0.60 3.61
CA ALA A 318 14.89 -1.21 2.45
C ALA A 318 15.53 -2.55 2.03
N THR A 319 15.86 -3.43 2.99
CA THR A 319 16.49 -4.73 2.69
C THR A 319 15.50 -5.80 2.20
N GLY A 320 14.24 -5.76 2.60
CA GLY A 320 13.16 -6.59 2.08
C GLY A 320 12.43 -5.94 0.91
N GLY A 321 12.45 -4.62 0.86
CA GLY A 321 11.74 -3.83 -0.16
C GLY A 321 11.19 -2.52 0.39
N VAL A 322 10.34 -1.89 -0.43
CA VAL A 322 9.67 -0.63 -0.11
C VAL A 322 8.15 -0.79 -0.25
N ILE A 323 7.42 -0.31 0.72
CA ILE A 323 5.96 -0.19 0.70
C ILE A 323 5.63 1.30 0.73
N ASN A 324 5.20 1.86 -0.39
CA ASN A 324 4.84 3.26 -0.50
C ASN A 324 3.31 3.40 -0.49
N ILE A 325 2.77 3.97 0.58
CA ILE A 325 1.36 4.27 0.75
C ILE A 325 1.09 5.62 0.09
N ILE A 326 0.35 5.60 -1.00
CA ILE A 326 -0.08 6.81 -1.70
C ILE A 326 -1.43 7.23 -1.16
N THR A 327 -1.50 8.43 -0.62
CA THR A 327 -2.73 8.97 -0.07
C THR A 327 -3.60 9.60 -1.14
N ARG A 328 -4.93 9.66 -0.91
CA ARG A 328 -5.90 10.18 -1.89
C ARG A 328 -5.47 11.52 -2.45
N ARG A 329 -5.64 11.67 -3.76
CA ARG A 329 -5.41 12.91 -4.50
C ARG A 329 -6.70 13.71 -4.63
N PRO A 330 -6.59 15.03 -4.80
CA PRO A 330 -7.74 15.86 -5.14
C PRO A 330 -8.42 15.38 -6.42
N THR A 331 -9.75 15.44 -6.47
CA THR A 331 -10.52 15.19 -7.69
C THR A 331 -10.51 16.42 -8.60
N GLU A 332 -10.69 16.21 -9.89
CA GLU A 332 -10.83 17.31 -10.85
C GLU A 332 -12.22 18.02 -10.75
N GLU A 333 -13.15 17.41 -10.05
CA GLU A 333 -14.45 18.01 -9.76
C GLU A 333 -14.30 19.23 -8.87
N ARG A 334 -15.22 20.19 -9.01
CA ARG A 334 -15.21 21.38 -8.14
C ARG A 334 -15.33 21.02 -6.67
N LEU A 335 -16.14 20.01 -6.37
CA LEU A 335 -16.32 19.48 -5.03
C LEU A 335 -16.97 18.10 -5.11
N SER A 336 -16.40 17.13 -4.41
CA SER A 336 -16.92 15.77 -4.26
C SER A 336 -16.82 15.33 -2.80
N TYR A 337 -17.72 14.48 -2.40
CA TYR A 337 -17.81 13.95 -1.06
C TYR A 337 -17.88 12.44 -1.08
N VAL A 338 -17.18 11.80 -0.15
CA VAL A 338 -17.30 10.35 0.11
C VAL A 338 -17.58 10.18 1.59
N THR A 339 -18.76 9.68 1.92
CA THR A 339 -19.16 9.34 3.28
C THR A 339 -19.17 7.82 3.43
N GLN A 340 -18.57 7.28 4.47
CA GLN A 340 -18.69 5.86 4.80
C GLN A 340 -19.01 5.70 6.28
N VAL A 341 -19.91 4.79 6.59
CA VAL A 341 -20.23 4.35 7.95
C VAL A 341 -20.24 2.83 7.99
N GLY A 342 -19.86 2.26 9.12
CA GLY A 342 -19.86 0.82 9.27
C GLY A 342 -19.89 0.35 10.72
N VAL A 343 -20.24 -0.92 10.86
CA VAL A 343 -20.23 -1.64 12.15
C VAL A 343 -19.54 -2.98 11.96
N ASN A 344 -18.92 -3.48 13.02
CA ASN A 344 -18.33 -4.81 13.05
C ASN A 344 -18.52 -5.46 14.42
N SER A 345 -18.54 -6.80 14.46
CA SER A 345 -18.62 -7.57 15.70
C SER A 345 -18.10 -8.98 15.50
N ALA A 346 -17.47 -9.54 16.52
CA ALA A 346 -17.27 -10.97 16.59
C ALA A 346 -18.64 -11.67 16.74
N LEU A 347 -18.85 -12.75 15.98
CA LEU A 347 -20.09 -13.54 16.04
C LEU A 347 -19.98 -14.76 16.99
N THR A 348 -18.76 -15.12 17.37
CA THR A 348 -18.50 -16.19 18.33
C THR A 348 -18.81 -15.79 19.78
N ASN A 349 -18.64 -14.50 20.08
CA ASN A 349 -19.03 -13.86 21.33
C ASN A 349 -19.20 -12.37 21.08
N THR A 350 -20.37 -11.81 21.36
CA THR A 350 -20.71 -10.41 21.10
C THR A 350 -20.49 -9.47 22.28
N GLU A 351 -20.10 -10.01 23.45
CA GLU A 351 -19.86 -9.20 24.66
C GLU A 351 -18.72 -8.22 24.42
N ASP A 352 -18.96 -6.93 24.58
CA ASP A 352 -18.02 -5.84 24.28
C ASP A 352 -17.43 -5.88 22.85
N GLY A 353 -17.95 -6.76 21.97
CA GLY A 353 -17.39 -7.03 20.63
C GLY A 353 -17.82 -6.02 19.57
N LEU A 354 -18.78 -5.14 19.85
CA LEU A 354 -19.29 -4.19 18.85
C LEU A 354 -18.27 -3.08 18.58
N GLY A 355 -17.90 -2.96 17.32
CA GLY A 355 -17.12 -1.84 16.79
C GLY A 355 -17.91 -1.03 15.78
N PHE A 356 -17.46 0.19 15.50
CA PHE A 356 -18.01 1.04 14.45
C PHE A 356 -16.92 1.84 13.76
N ASN A 357 -17.19 2.32 12.56
CA ASN A 357 -16.37 3.31 11.87
C ASN A 357 -17.24 4.34 11.15
N ALA A 358 -16.73 5.56 11.07
CA ALA A 358 -17.29 6.61 10.24
C ALA A 358 -16.17 7.43 9.64
N GLN A 359 -16.32 7.81 8.37
CA GLN A 359 -15.36 8.65 7.67
C GLN A 359 -16.06 9.60 6.71
N GLN A 360 -15.46 10.76 6.54
CA GLN A 360 -15.84 11.75 5.56
C GLN A 360 -14.62 12.19 4.78
N THR A 361 -14.65 12.06 3.47
CA THR A 361 -13.67 12.65 2.55
C THR A 361 -14.34 13.79 1.79
N ILE A 362 -13.62 14.90 1.69
CA ILE A 362 -13.98 16.06 0.87
C ILE A 362 -12.83 16.25 -0.09
N SER A 363 -13.12 16.41 -1.37
CA SER A 363 -12.10 16.60 -2.40
C SER A 363 -12.62 17.56 -3.47
N GLY A 364 -11.74 18.32 -4.08
CA GLY A 364 -12.14 19.20 -5.17
C GLY A 364 -11.04 20.13 -5.66
N ARG A 365 -11.33 20.76 -6.79
CA ARG A 365 -10.43 21.71 -7.46
C ARG A 365 -11.16 22.99 -7.87
N THR A 366 -10.51 24.12 -7.69
CA THR A 366 -11.01 25.43 -8.12
C THR A 366 -9.86 26.27 -8.64
N GLY A 367 -9.84 26.55 -9.95
CA GLY A 367 -8.73 27.24 -10.60
C GLY A 367 -7.41 26.50 -10.37
N ASN A 368 -6.42 27.21 -9.85
CA ASN A 368 -5.09 26.65 -9.55
C ASN A 368 -5.01 25.95 -8.17
N PHE A 369 -6.08 25.98 -7.40
CA PHE A 369 -6.09 25.37 -6.06
C PHE A 369 -6.86 24.07 -6.05
N ASP A 370 -6.33 23.09 -5.34
CA ASP A 370 -7.03 21.85 -5.05
C ASP A 370 -6.88 21.48 -3.58
N LEU A 371 -7.82 20.66 -3.12
CA LEU A 371 -7.95 20.23 -1.75
C LEU A 371 -8.44 18.79 -1.72
N THR A 372 -7.87 17.97 -0.86
CA THR A 372 -8.52 16.74 -0.38
C THR A 372 -8.31 16.61 1.11
N GLY A 373 -9.32 16.20 1.82
CA GLY A 373 -9.26 15.97 3.26
C GLY A 373 -10.13 14.78 3.66
N THR A 374 -9.61 13.93 4.54
CA THR A 374 -10.34 12.80 5.12
C THR A 374 -10.29 12.88 6.63
N VAL A 375 -11.44 12.79 7.27
CA VAL A 375 -11.59 12.62 8.71
C VAL A 375 -12.18 11.24 8.97
N SER A 376 -11.54 10.46 9.84
CA SER A 376 -11.97 9.10 10.19
C SER A 376 -12.03 8.95 11.69
N ILE A 377 -13.08 8.28 12.17
CA ILE A 377 -13.20 7.77 13.53
C ILE A 377 -13.59 6.29 13.45
N ALA A 378 -12.92 5.46 14.24
CA ALA A 378 -13.28 4.07 14.37
C ALA A 378 -13.10 3.58 15.81
N ARG A 379 -13.97 2.68 16.25
CA ARG A 379 -13.84 1.93 17.49
C ARG A 379 -13.81 0.46 17.18
N SER A 380 -12.80 -0.25 17.66
CA SER A 380 -12.73 -1.71 17.64
C SER A 380 -13.26 -2.24 18.97
N GLY A 381 -14.19 -3.18 18.93
CA GLY A 381 -14.64 -3.90 20.10
C GLY A 381 -13.63 -4.95 20.56
N ALA A 382 -14.02 -5.76 21.51
CA ALA A 382 -13.27 -6.92 21.98
C ALA A 382 -13.12 -7.99 20.90
N PHE A 383 -11.92 -8.61 20.78
CA PHE A 383 -11.68 -9.73 19.88
C PHE A 383 -11.84 -11.07 20.58
N TYR A 384 -12.46 -12.01 19.89
CA TYR A 384 -12.74 -13.36 20.36
C TYR A 384 -12.23 -14.39 19.36
N ASP A 385 -11.78 -15.53 19.87
CA ASP A 385 -11.38 -16.66 19.03
C ASP A 385 -12.59 -17.51 18.57
N ALA A 386 -12.33 -18.58 17.83
CA ALA A 386 -13.38 -19.45 17.28
C ALA A 386 -14.21 -20.18 18.36
N LYS A 387 -13.73 -20.27 19.59
CA LYS A 387 -14.43 -20.85 20.74
C LYS A 387 -15.21 -19.80 21.56
N GLY A 388 -15.12 -18.52 21.18
CA GLY A 388 -15.71 -17.42 21.92
C GLY A 388 -14.92 -16.99 23.15
N ASP A 389 -13.64 -17.43 23.26
CA ASP A 389 -12.77 -16.99 24.34
C ASP A 389 -12.14 -15.63 23.98
N ARG A 390 -12.05 -14.75 24.97
CA ARG A 390 -11.44 -13.42 24.83
C ARG A 390 -9.95 -13.54 24.49
N ILE A 391 -9.53 -12.94 23.38
CA ILE A 391 -8.11 -12.92 22.99
C ILE A 391 -7.39 -11.91 23.90
N PRO A 392 -6.31 -12.32 24.63
CA PRO A 392 -5.54 -11.39 25.45
C PRO A 392 -4.69 -10.45 24.58
N PHE A 393 -4.32 -9.30 25.13
CA PHE A 393 -3.36 -8.41 24.50
C PHE A 393 -1.98 -9.08 24.41
N PHE A 394 -1.44 -9.15 23.21
CA PHE A 394 -0.02 -9.37 22.97
C PHE A 394 0.55 -8.11 22.34
N GLU A 395 1.46 -7.42 23.04
CA GLU A 395 2.16 -6.22 22.57
C GLU A 395 1.26 -5.18 21.87
N LEU A 396 0.11 -4.82 22.40
CA LEU A 396 -0.76 -3.84 21.79
C LEU A 396 -1.72 -4.46 20.75
N GLY A 397 -2.69 -5.25 21.21
CA GLY A 397 -3.81 -5.70 20.38
C GLY A 397 -4.54 -4.49 19.75
N GLY A 398 -5.13 -4.68 18.57
CA GLY A 398 -5.93 -3.65 17.90
C GLY A 398 -7.39 -3.58 18.40
N ASP A 399 -7.72 -4.36 19.45
CA ASP A 399 -9.06 -4.43 20.04
C ASP A 399 -9.24 -3.42 21.18
N SER A 400 -10.46 -3.18 21.58
CA SER A 400 -10.83 -2.20 22.61
C SER A 400 -10.11 -0.86 22.40
N SER A 401 -10.08 -0.40 21.15
CA SER A 401 -9.36 0.80 20.74
C SER A 401 -10.25 1.80 20.03
N THR A 402 -9.92 3.08 20.18
CA THR A 402 -10.54 4.19 19.44
C THR A 402 -9.48 4.86 18.59
N LEU A 403 -9.74 4.93 17.28
CA LEU A 403 -8.89 5.57 16.29
C LEU A 403 -9.53 6.89 15.85
N PHE A 404 -8.72 7.93 15.76
CA PHE A 404 -9.06 9.21 15.13
C PHE A 404 -7.94 9.60 14.16
N ASN A 405 -8.28 9.83 12.90
CA ASN A 405 -7.31 10.28 11.90
C ASN A 405 -7.86 11.47 11.11
N VAL A 406 -7.03 12.46 10.93
CA VAL A 406 -7.28 13.59 10.01
C VAL A 406 -6.10 13.68 9.07
N ILE A 407 -6.38 13.59 7.78
CA ILE A 407 -5.39 13.88 6.73
C ILE A 407 -5.95 14.91 5.78
N GLY A 408 -5.10 15.84 5.36
CA GLY A 408 -5.45 16.87 4.38
C GLY A 408 -4.29 17.16 3.45
N LYS A 409 -4.61 17.41 2.19
CA LYS A 409 -3.70 17.94 1.17
C LYS A 409 -4.26 19.21 0.61
N VAL A 410 -3.42 20.21 0.45
CA VAL A 410 -3.74 21.46 -0.26
C VAL A 410 -2.65 21.64 -1.31
N GLY A 411 -3.06 21.75 -2.55
CA GLY A 411 -2.19 21.96 -3.70
C GLY A 411 -2.45 23.31 -4.35
N VAL A 412 -1.40 23.87 -4.94
CA VAL A 412 -1.49 25.06 -5.79
C VAL A 412 -0.59 24.89 -7.00
N ASP A 413 -1.16 25.02 -8.19
CA ASP A 413 -0.41 25.07 -9.43
C ASP A 413 0.07 26.54 -9.62
N LEU A 414 1.38 26.74 -9.46
CA LEU A 414 2.01 28.05 -9.61
C LEU A 414 2.12 28.43 -11.09
N SER A 415 2.23 27.42 -11.96
CA SER A 415 2.15 27.48 -13.41
C SER A 415 1.71 26.13 -13.96
N SER A 416 1.64 25.97 -15.29
CA SER A 416 1.37 24.68 -15.95
C SER A 416 2.43 23.60 -15.65
N GLU A 417 3.63 24.01 -15.23
CA GLU A 417 4.77 23.13 -14.98
C GLU A 417 5.15 23.05 -13.49
N GLN A 418 4.61 23.93 -12.66
CA GLN A 418 5.05 24.09 -11.27
C GLN A 418 3.90 23.89 -10.28
N ARG A 419 4.10 23.02 -9.32
CA ARG A 419 3.12 22.72 -8.28
C ARG A 419 3.76 22.73 -6.88
N LEU A 420 3.07 23.33 -5.92
CA LEU A 420 3.37 23.26 -4.50
C LEU A 420 2.22 22.53 -3.79
N GLN A 421 2.54 21.60 -2.89
CA GLN A 421 1.55 20.86 -2.13
C GLN A 421 1.97 20.71 -0.67
N LEU A 422 1.07 21.00 0.24
CA LEU A 422 1.18 20.70 1.68
C LEU A 422 0.31 19.50 2.02
N THR A 423 0.90 18.50 2.68
CA THR A 423 0.19 17.36 3.26
C THR A 423 0.33 17.39 4.78
N VAL A 424 -0.78 17.23 5.48
CA VAL A 424 -0.84 17.11 6.95
C VAL A 424 -1.56 15.81 7.29
N ASN A 425 -0.96 14.96 8.10
CA ASN A 425 -1.61 13.76 8.65
C ASN A 425 -1.45 13.74 10.16
N ASN A 426 -2.56 13.62 10.88
CA ASN A 426 -2.58 13.41 12.33
C ASN A 426 -3.39 12.15 12.64
N TYR A 427 -2.69 11.11 13.08
CA TYR A 427 -3.23 9.82 13.45
C TYR A 427 -3.11 9.63 14.95
N ARG A 428 -4.21 9.25 15.60
CA ARG A 428 -4.26 8.95 17.03
C ARG A 428 -5.10 7.70 17.25
N GLU A 429 -4.50 6.71 17.89
CA GLU A 429 -5.18 5.52 18.40
C GLU A 429 -5.01 5.45 19.90
N THR A 430 -6.08 5.22 20.63
CA THR A 430 -6.08 5.01 22.09
C THR A 430 -6.67 3.63 22.39
N GLN A 431 -6.16 2.98 23.43
CA GLN A 431 -6.61 1.66 23.87
C GLN A 431 -7.17 1.75 25.28
N ASP A 432 -8.34 1.15 25.47
CA ASP A 432 -9.06 1.08 26.75
C ASP A 432 -9.21 -0.40 27.15
N PRO A 433 -8.11 -1.08 27.57
CA PRO A 433 -8.15 -2.50 27.89
C PRO A 433 -8.93 -2.78 29.18
N ASN A 434 -9.74 -3.86 29.15
CA ASN A 434 -10.50 -4.34 30.30
C ASN A 434 -10.09 -5.77 30.72
N VAL A 435 -8.98 -6.24 30.15
CA VAL A 435 -8.39 -7.55 30.43
C VAL A 435 -6.88 -7.44 30.61
N ILE A 436 -6.30 -8.37 31.31
CA ILE A 436 -4.84 -8.60 31.38
C ILE A 436 -4.50 -10.00 30.88
N ARG A 437 -3.24 -10.20 30.51
CA ARG A 437 -2.71 -11.50 30.17
C ARG A 437 -2.54 -12.38 31.40
N ASP A 438 -2.93 -13.65 31.28
CA ASP A 438 -2.71 -14.66 32.33
C ASP A 438 -1.35 -15.33 32.13
N PHE A 439 -0.36 -14.95 32.92
CA PHE A 439 0.96 -15.57 32.90
C PHE A 439 1.05 -16.89 33.67
N SER A 440 0.01 -17.30 34.41
CA SER A 440 0.03 -18.58 35.15
C SER A 440 0.00 -19.80 34.25
N ILE A 441 -0.38 -19.60 32.96
CA ILE A 441 -0.38 -20.68 31.98
C ILE A 441 1.02 -21.05 31.51
N ASP A 442 2.02 -20.17 31.67
CA ASP A 442 3.41 -20.46 31.33
C ASP A 442 4.02 -21.52 32.24
N ASP A 443 3.42 -21.80 33.41
CA ASP A 443 3.84 -22.83 34.37
C ASP A 443 3.14 -24.17 34.12
N GLN A 444 2.22 -24.29 33.15
CA GLN A 444 1.46 -25.51 32.88
C GLN A 444 2.18 -26.41 31.89
N GLU A 445 2.08 -27.74 32.08
CA GLU A 445 2.68 -28.70 31.16
C GLU A 445 1.98 -28.70 29.78
N GLY A 446 2.76 -28.85 28.73
CA GLY A 446 2.31 -28.88 27.35
C GLY A 446 1.98 -27.47 26.82
N ARG A 447 1.73 -27.38 25.52
CA ARG A 447 1.42 -26.08 24.87
C ARG A 447 0.01 -25.62 25.24
N GLN A 448 -0.08 -24.50 25.90
CA GLN A 448 -1.34 -23.88 26.30
C GLN A 448 -1.76 -22.78 25.30
N LYS A 449 -3.06 -22.44 25.25
CA LYS A 449 -3.58 -21.26 24.58
C LYS A 449 -3.51 -20.06 25.52
N ALA A 450 -3.08 -18.90 25.02
CA ALA A 450 -3.10 -17.66 25.78
C ALA A 450 -4.51 -17.37 26.32
N ARG A 451 -4.57 -16.96 27.58
CA ARG A 451 -5.82 -16.69 28.29
C ARG A 451 -5.86 -15.24 28.78
N ALA A 452 -7.03 -14.61 28.67
CA ALA A 452 -7.29 -13.29 29.23
C ALA A 452 -7.94 -13.41 30.61
N ILE A 453 -7.50 -12.59 31.56
CA ILE A 453 -8.17 -12.38 32.84
C ILE A 453 -8.97 -11.09 32.75
N ARG A 454 -10.27 -11.13 32.94
CA ARG A 454 -11.13 -9.95 32.99
C ARG A 454 -10.94 -9.23 34.31
N THR A 455 -10.58 -7.94 34.24
CA THR A 455 -10.35 -7.10 35.41
C THR A 455 -11.36 -5.95 35.50
N GLY A 456 -12.16 -5.73 34.46
CA GLY A 456 -12.82 -4.45 34.17
C GLY A 456 -11.80 -3.41 33.69
N ASP A 457 -12.24 -2.19 33.48
CA ASP A 457 -11.41 -1.10 32.98
C ASP A 457 -10.16 -0.91 33.84
N LEU A 458 -9.00 -0.86 33.18
CA LEU A 458 -7.72 -0.69 33.86
C LEU A 458 -7.55 0.76 34.30
N ASP A 459 -7.25 0.96 35.59
CA ASP A 459 -6.88 2.28 36.15
C ASP A 459 -5.38 2.50 35.98
N ILE A 460 -5.00 3.08 34.83
CA ILE A 460 -3.62 3.29 34.41
C ILE A 460 -3.22 4.76 34.69
N ALA A 461 -2.30 4.97 35.61
CA ALA A 461 -1.75 6.30 35.86
C ALA A 461 -0.92 6.81 34.68
N GLY A 462 -1.16 8.03 34.24
CA GLY A 462 -0.44 8.72 33.18
C GLY A 462 -1.20 8.73 31.85
N GLU A 463 -0.46 8.74 30.73
CA GLU A 463 -1.05 8.84 29.38
C GLU A 463 -1.76 7.54 28.98
N THR A 464 -2.86 7.66 28.24
CA THR A 464 -3.59 6.51 27.70
C THR A 464 -2.69 5.72 26.72
N PRO A 465 -2.67 4.37 26.82
CA PRO A 465 -1.96 3.54 25.85
C PRO A 465 -2.42 3.78 24.41
N GLY A 466 -1.55 3.59 23.44
CA GLY A 466 -1.90 3.78 22.05
C GLY A 466 -0.76 4.26 21.17
N ASN A 467 -1.11 4.64 19.94
CA ASN A 467 -0.18 5.15 18.93
C ASN A 467 -0.58 6.56 18.48
N ARG A 468 0.40 7.43 18.29
CA ARG A 468 0.21 8.79 17.76
C ARG A 468 1.25 9.04 16.67
N ASN A 469 0.82 9.54 15.52
CA ASN A 469 1.70 9.91 14.43
C ASN A 469 1.24 11.24 13.83
N THR A 470 2.14 12.21 13.76
CA THR A 470 1.90 13.48 13.07
C THR A 470 2.92 13.65 11.98
N LEU A 471 2.46 13.94 10.77
CA LEU A 471 3.28 14.19 9.59
C LEU A 471 2.89 15.53 8.97
N LEU A 472 3.90 16.37 8.73
CA LEU A 472 3.81 17.57 7.90
C LEU A 472 4.78 17.36 6.72
N ASN A 473 4.29 17.53 5.50
CA ASN A 473 5.08 17.34 4.29
C ASN A 473 4.78 18.43 3.28
N LEU A 474 5.80 19.19 2.89
CA LEU A 474 5.74 20.18 1.84
C LEU A 474 6.51 19.65 0.63
N SER A 475 5.84 19.52 -0.51
CA SER A 475 6.42 19.06 -1.76
C SER A 475 6.30 20.14 -2.84
N TYR A 476 7.35 20.27 -3.64
CA TYR A 476 7.39 21.11 -4.82
C TYR A 476 7.83 20.29 -6.02
N THR A 477 7.10 20.43 -7.12
CA THR A 477 7.42 19.80 -8.41
C THR A 477 7.55 20.88 -9.48
N ASN A 478 8.49 20.69 -10.40
CA ASN A 478 8.65 21.48 -11.60
C ASN A 478 8.95 20.50 -12.75
N GLU A 479 8.03 20.40 -13.70
CA GLU A 479 8.12 19.44 -14.81
C GLU A 479 9.14 19.84 -15.86
N ASN A 480 9.58 21.12 -15.89
CA ASN A 480 10.52 21.63 -16.88
C ASN A 480 11.48 22.67 -16.29
N LEU A 481 12.36 22.22 -15.42
CA LEU A 481 13.47 23.05 -14.93
C LEU A 481 14.68 22.90 -15.87
N PHE A 482 14.84 23.80 -16.81
CA PHE A 482 15.92 23.77 -17.82
C PHE A 482 15.98 22.45 -18.62
N GLY A 483 14.83 21.92 -19.00
CA GLY A 483 14.72 20.66 -19.74
C GLY A 483 14.81 19.41 -18.85
N SER A 484 14.74 19.56 -17.54
CA SER A 484 14.70 18.48 -16.56
C SER A 484 13.47 18.61 -15.67
N SER A 485 12.94 17.52 -15.15
CA SER A 485 11.94 17.58 -14.08
C SER A 485 12.59 17.59 -12.70
N LEU A 486 12.04 18.37 -11.79
CA LEU A 486 12.48 18.51 -10.40
C LEU A 486 11.37 18.09 -9.45
N GLN A 487 11.71 17.25 -8.47
CA GLN A 487 10.86 16.94 -7.32
C GLN A 487 11.62 17.24 -6.03
N SER A 488 11.03 18.04 -5.17
CA SER A 488 11.60 18.41 -3.87
C SER A 488 10.58 18.19 -2.77
N GLN A 489 11.04 17.76 -1.61
CA GLN A 489 10.19 17.46 -0.46
C GLN A 489 10.92 17.80 0.84
N ILE A 490 10.23 18.46 1.76
CA ILE A 490 10.69 18.68 3.14
C ILE A 490 9.59 18.21 4.08
N TYR A 491 9.96 17.45 5.10
CA TYR A 491 9.00 16.90 6.03
C TYR A 491 9.44 16.97 7.49
N TYR A 492 8.44 17.03 8.37
CA TYR A 492 8.57 16.88 9.81
C TYR A 492 7.61 15.79 10.28
N ARG A 493 8.07 14.88 11.10
CA ARG A 493 7.27 13.79 11.62
C ARG A 493 7.55 13.54 13.09
N THR A 494 6.48 13.30 13.87
CA THR A 494 6.59 12.76 15.24
C THR A 494 5.81 11.46 15.33
N ASN A 495 6.38 10.50 16.05
CA ASN A 495 5.70 9.24 16.38
C ASN A 495 5.86 8.94 17.87
N SER A 496 4.78 8.50 18.52
CA SER A 496 4.77 8.11 19.93
C SER A 496 3.97 6.84 20.12
N ASN A 497 4.61 5.82 20.66
CA ASN A 497 4.01 4.55 21.02
C ASN A 497 3.99 4.39 22.55
N ILE A 498 2.80 4.17 23.12
CA ILE A 498 2.60 3.97 24.55
C ILE A 498 1.97 2.61 24.76
N GLY A 499 2.72 1.67 25.34
CA GLY A 499 2.28 0.32 25.58
C GLY A 499 1.19 0.19 26.65
N VAL A 500 0.39 -0.85 26.59
CA VAL A 500 -0.44 -1.30 27.70
C VAL A 500 0.49 -1.84 28.80
N PRO A 501 0.31 -1.46 30.08
CA PRO A 501 1.12 -2.01 31.15
C PRO A 501 0.98 -3.53 31.27
N SER A 502 2.07 -4.19 31.59
CA SER A 502 2.13 -5.64 31.75
C SER A 502 2.98 -6.01 32.97
N ASP A 503 2.68 -7.20 33.53
CA ASP A 503 3.48 -7.81 34.58
C ASP A 503 4.64 -8.61 33.97
N PHE A 504 5.85 -8.09 34.05
CA PHE A 504 7.04 -8.75 33.52
C PHE A 504 7.81 -9.56 34.59
N ARG A 505 7.31 -9.66 35.82
CA ARG A 505 7.98 -10.40 36.92
C ARG A 505 8.21 -11.88 36.61
N ARG A 506 7.36 -12.44 35.70
CA ARG A 506 7.47 -13.82 35.23
C ARG A 506 8.07 -13.96 33.84
N SER A 507 8.30 -12.84 33.13
CA SER A 507 8.82 -12.88 31.78
C SER A 507 10.34 -13.02 31.76
N THR A 508 10.83 -14.05 31.10
CA THR A 508 12.28 -14.20 30.83
C THR A 508 12.73 -13.44 29.60
N PHE A 509 11.80 -13.01 28.75
CA PHE A 509 12.08 -12.41 27.44
C PHE A 509 12.85 -11.08 27.54
N PHE A 510 12.63 -10.28 28.58
CA PHE A 510 13.32 -8.98 28.76
C PHE A 510 14.57 -9.07 29.65
N GLY A 511 15.05 -10.27 29.94
CA GLY A 511 16.19 -10.49 30.82
C GLY A 511 15.81 -10.35 32.30
N PRO A 512 16.72 -9.94 33.21
CA PRO A 512 16.47 -9.91 34.66
C PRO A 512 15.55 -8.79 35.11
N PHE A 513 14.77 -8.17 34.22
CA PHE A 513 13.77 -7.19 34.57
C PHE A 513 12.60 -7.87 35.29
N VAL A 514 12.39 -7.47 36.50
CA VAL A 514 11.34 -8.01 37.37
C VAL A 514 10.47 -6.86 37.85
N GLY A 515 9.33 -6.62 37.18
CA GLY A 515 8.45 -5.54 37.59
C GLY A 515 7.15 -5.45 36.81
N VAL A 516 6.26 -4.59 37.25
CA VAL A 516 5.07 -4.18 36.50
C VAL A 516 5.40 -2.89 35.77
N ALA A 517 5.30 -2.89 34.44
CA ALA A 517 5.79 -1.76 33.66
C ALA A 517 5.07 -1.61 32.32
N ARG A 518 5.27 -0.47 31.66
CA ARG A 518 4.98 -0.25 30.24
C ARG A 518 6.09 0.50 29.54
N SER A 519 6.25 0.27 28.25
CA SER A 519 7.17 1.05 27.42
C SER A 519 6.50 2.29 26.85
N ARG A 520 7.28 3.36 26.71
CA ARG A 520 6.95 4.57 25.94
C ARG A 520 8.09 4.89 24.99
N THR A 521 7.77 4.87 23.68
CA THR A 521 8.71 5.21 22.63
C THR A 521 8.33 6.54 22.02
N ASN A 522 9.30 7.43 21.82
CA ASN A 522 9.11 8.68 21.11
C ASN A 522 10.18 8.85 20.06
N THR A 523 9.77 9.19 18.84
CA THR A 523 10.65 9.49 17.72
C THR A 523 10.22 10.80 17.06
N GLU A 524 11.20 11.63 16.73
CA GLU A 524 11.04 12.87 15.98
C GLU A 524 11.97 12.82 14.76
N GLN A 525 11.45 13.16 13.58
CA GLN A 525 12.20 13.13 12.34
C GLN A 525 12.01 14.44 11.58
N ILE A 526 13.11 14.97 11.04
CA ILE A 526 13.13 16.05 10.05
C ILE A 526 13.91 15.54 8.86
N GLY A 527 13.39 15.77 7.65
CA GLY A 527 14.10 15.32 6.46
C GLY A 527 13.74 16.10 5.22
N GLY A 528 14.54 15.91 4.19
CA GLY A 528 14.34 16.50 2.88
C GLY A 528 14.82 15.57 1.78
N ARG A 529 14.22 15.73 0.61
CA ARG A 529 14.53 14.99 -0.61
C ARG A 529 14.59 15.93 -1.79
N LEU A 530 15.51 15.65 -2.68
CA LEU A 530 15.66 16.31 -3.97
C LEU A 530 15.90 15.23 -5.03
N ALA A 531 15.11 15.24 -6.09
CA ALA A 531 15.29 14.38 -7.26
C ALA A 531 15.14 15.20 -8.53
N ILE A 532 16.08 15.06 -9.45
CA ILE A 532 16.08 15.69 -10.75
C ILE A 532 16.17 14.61 -11.81
N THR A 533 15.23 14.59 -12.76
CA THR A 533 15.25 13.68 -13.90
C THR A 533 15.58 14.47 -15.16
N THR A 534 16.72 14.13 -15.75
CA THR A 534 17.28 14.79 -16.91
C THR A 534 17.25 13.84 -18.11
N PRO A 535 16.52 14.15 -19.19
CA PRO A 535 16.66 13.43 -20.44
C PRO A 535 18.04 13.70 -21.04
N LEU A 536 18.80 12.64 -21.34
CA LEU A 536 20.17 12.73 -21.88
C LEU A 536 20.21 12.60 -23.41
N SER A 537 19.07 12.24 -24.01
CA SER A 537 18.92 12.14 -25.48
C SER A 537 17.72 12.96 -25.94
N ARG A 538 17.76 13.42 -27.19
CA ARG A 538 16.62 14.15 -27.80
C ARG A 538 15.38 13.25 -27.97
N ALA A 539 15.57 11.95 -28.08
CA ALA A 539 14.50 10.95 -28.18
C ALA A 539 13.93 10.55 -26.80
N GLU A 540 14.46 11.14 -25.71
CA GLU A 540 14.09 10.86 -24.32
C GLU A 540 14.16 9.38 -23.91
N ASN A 541 14.83 8.55 -24.73
CA ASN A 541 15.03 7.14 -24.49
C ASN A 541 16.16 6.84 -23.51
N LEU A 542 16.95 7.85 -23.12
CA LEU A 542 17.98 7.78 -22.10
C LEU A 542 17.74 8.88 -21.07
N ARG A 543 17.48 8.50 -19.82
CA ARG A 543 17.19 9.40 -18.70
C ARG A 543 18.13 9.15 -17.53
N LEU A 544 18.53 10.22 -16.86
CA LEU A 544 19.28 10.19 -15.61
C LEU A 544 18.46 10.84 -14.50
N THR A 545 18.09 10.07 -13.49
CA THR A 545 17.51 10.59 -12.25
C THR A 545 18.58 10.65 -11.18
N TRP A 546 18.86 11.82 -10.63
CA TRP A 546 19.90 12.04 -9.63
C TRP A 546 19.42 12.97 -8.53
N GLY A 547 20.07 12.93 -7.38
CA GLY A 547 19.63 13.74 -6.26
C GLY A 547 20.23 13.37 -4.92
N SER A 548 19.58 13.89 -3.87
CA SER A 548 20.01 13.69 -2.49
C SER A 548 18.84 13.54 -1.53
N ASP A 549 19.08 12.84 -0.42
CA ASP A 549 18.17 12.71 0.70
C ASP A 549 18.89 13.03 2.00
N TYR A 550 18.24 13.72 2.90
CA TYR A 550 18.70 13.94 4.26
C TYR A 550 17.59 13.60 5.26
N VAL A 551 17.95 12.96 6.35
CA VAL A 551 17.08 12.76 7.51
C VAL A 551 17.88 12.82 8.80
N THR A 552 17.30 13.49 9.80
CA THR A 552 17.72 13.37 11.20
C THR A 552 16.58 12.81 12.02
N GLU A 553 16.89 11.90 12.95
CA GLU A 553 15.95 11.20 13.80
C GLU A 553 16.43 11.23 15.25
N ASP A 554 15.66 11.83 16.13
CA ASP A 554 15.84 11.75 17.58
C ASP A 554 14.88 10.69 18.15
N SER A 555 15.43 9.67 18.79
CA SER A 555 14.66 8.55 19.34
C SER A 555 15.03 8.25 20.79
N ARG A 556 14.03 7.81 21.56
CA ARG A 556 14.19 7.35 22.95
C ARG A 556 13.07 6.39 23.34
N GLN A 557 13.38 5.49 24.27
CA GLN A 557 12.39 4.61 24.88
C GLN A 557 12.56 4.61 26.41
N ARG A 558 11.45 4.68 27.13
CA ARG A 558 11.39 4.67 28.59
C ARG A 558 10.43 3.62 29.09
N PHE A 559 10.67 3.12 30.30
CA PHE A 559 9.70 2.36 31.06
C PHE A 559 9.09 3.23 32.17
N ASP A 560 7.75 3.26 32.20
CA ASP A 560 7.01 3.64 33.40
C ASP A 560 6.91 2.40 34.30
N LEU A 561 7.39 2.49 35.51
CA LEU A 561 7.33 1.42 36.52
C LEU A 561 6.15 1.68 37.46
N TYR A 562 5.44 0.61 37.77
CA TYR A 562 4.23 0.64 38.57
C TYR A 562 4.42 -0.13 39.89
N ASP A 563 3.66 0.27 40.92
CA ASP A 563 3.64 -0.33 42.25
C ASP A 563 3.12 -1.78 42.19
N PRO A 564 3.98 -2.80 42.43
CA PRO A 564 3.55 -4.20 42.36
C PRO A 564 2.53 -4.56 43.43
N GLN A 565 2.60 -3.95 44.62
CA GLN A 565 1.68 -4.24 45.72
C GLN A 565 0.27 -3.75 45.40
N ARG A 566 0.14 -2.56 44.82
CA ARG A 566 -1.15 -2.04 44.34
C ARG A 566 -1.72 -2.87 43.19
N PHE A 567 -0.86 -3.29 42.26
CA PHE A 567 -1.24 -4.17 41.16
C PHE A 567 -1.80 -5.50 41.69
N ASP A 568 -1.09 -6.19 42.59
CA ASP A 568 -1.50 -7.45 43.17
C ASP A 568 -2.78 -7.31 44.02
N ALA A 569 -2.86 -6.30 44.91
CA ALA A 569 -4.04 -6.03 45.72
C ALA A 569 -5.31 -5.76 44.89
N SER A 570 -5.17 -5.18 43.72
CA SER A 570 -6.26 -4.91 42.78
C SER A 570 -6.54 -6.07 41.77
N ARG A 571 -5.83 -7.19 41.89
CA ARG A 571 -5.87 -8.31 40.95
C ARG A 571 -5.57 -7.89 39.49
N GLY A 572 -4.55 -7.04 39.31
CA GLY A 572 -4.09 -6.60 38.00
C GLY A 572 -4.85 -5.40 37.41
N ARG A 573 -5.71 -4.72 38.17
CA ARG A 573 -6.54 -3.62 37.66
C ARG A 573 -5.88 -2.25 37.81
N VAL A 574 -5.13 -1.98 38.89
CA VAL A 574 -4.64 -0.64 39.23
C VAL A 574 -3.14 -0.52 39.00
N TYR A 575 -2.75 0.43 38.16
CA TYR A 575 -1.37 0.72 37.80
C TYR A 575 -0.96 2.09 38.32
N ARG A 576 -0.43 2.16 39.55
CA ARG A 576 0.11 3.40 40.17
C ARG A 576 1.57 3.58 39.80
N LYS A 577 1.88 4.58 38.99
CA LYS A 577 3.26 4.89 38.59
C LYS A 577 4.10 5.28 39.78
N ILE A 578 5.25 4.62 39.99
CA ILE A 578 6.20 4.88 41.08
C ILE A 578 7.49 5.54 40.57
N SER A 579 7.91 5.21 39.34
CA SER A 579 9.13 5.80 38.79
C SER A 579 9.13 5.68 37.24
N GLU A 580 10.14 6.25 36.63
CA GLU A 580 10.41 6.18 35.19
C GLU A 580 11.90 5.93 35.02
N ARG A 581 12.26 4.98 34.12
CA ARG A 581 13.66 4.68 33.79
C ARG A 581 13.88 4.67 32.27
N PRO A 582 15.03 5.16 31.78
CA PRO A 582 15.42 4.94 30.41
C PRO A 582 15.50 3.44 30.10
N PHE A 583 14.97 3.01 28.96
CA PHE A 583 15.12 1.65 28.45
C PHE A 583 16.04 1.64 27.24
N VAL A 584 15.77 2.53 26.26
CA VAL A 584 16.75 2.93 25.25
C VAL A 584 17.14 4.37 25.55
N PRO A 585 18.45 4.68 25.69
CA PRO A 585 18.91 6.04 25.91
C PRO A 585 18.49 6.94 24.75
N PRO A 586 18.35 8.25 24.94
CA PRO A 586 18.19 9.18 23.83
C PRO A 586 19.38 9.07 22.87
N TYR A 587 19.09 8.94 21.57
CA TYR A 587 20.10 8.97 20.53
C TYR A 587 19.63 9.79 19.34
N THR A 588 20.57 10.35 18.61
CA THR A 588 20.35 11.01 17.33
C THR A 588 20.97 10.18 16.20
N TYR A 589 20.21 9.94 15.16
CA TYR A 589 20.62 9.30 13.92
C TYR A 589 20.51 10.31 12.79
N ASP A 590 21.57 10.43 11.99
CA ASP A 590 21.61 11.27 10.80
C ASP A 590 21.96 10.44 9.58
N SER A 591 21.33 10.71 8.44
CA SER A 591 21.68 10.09 7.18
C SER A 591 21.64 11.10 6.04
N LEU A 592 22.72 11.14 5.24
CA LEU A 592 22.82 11.92 4.02
C LEU A 592 23.22 10.99 2.87
N GLY A 593 22.32 10.88 1.88
CA GLY A 593 22.50 10.06 0.71
C GLY A 593 22.55 10.87 -0.58
N PHE A 594 23.42 10.47 -1.50
CA PHE A 594 23.46 10.93 -2.88
C PHE A 594 23.23 9.75 -3.81
N PHE A 595 22.44 9.94 -4.84
CA PHE A 595 22.12 8.86 -5.79
C PHE A 595 22.09 9.34 -7.24
N GLY A 596 22.33 8.39 -8.14
CA GLY A 596 22.13 8.54 -9.58
C GLY A 596 21.59 7.23 -10.14
N GLN A 597 20.55 7.30 -10.95
CA GLN A 597 19.89 6.17 -11.60
C GLN A 597 19.74 6.50 -13.09
N MET A 598 20.28 5.66 -13.93
CA MET A 598 20.12 5.74 -15.39
C MET A 598 19.10 4.73 -15.86
N GLU A 599 18.24 5.13 -16.77
CA GLU A 599 17.32 4.29 -17.51
C GLU A 599 17.54 4.52 -19.01
N TRP A 600 17.69 3.41 -19.73
CA TRP A 600 17.92 3.43 -21.17
C TRP A 600 16.97 2.47 -21.88
N ASN A 601 16.03 3.04 -22.60
CA ASN A 601 15.17 2.33 -23.53
C ASN A 601 15.96 2.18 -24.87
N ILE A 602 16.69 1.08 -25.04
CA ILE A 602 17.53 0.86 -26.22
C ILE A 602 16.67 0.82 -27.47
N ASP A 603 15.58 0.06 -27.39
CA ASP A 603 14.53 -0.06 -28.38
C ASP A 603 13.19 -0.37 -27.70
N ASP A 604 12.16 -0.69 -28.47
CA ASP A 604 10.82 -1.03 -27.94
C ASP A 604 10.80 -2.30 -27.10
N ARG A 605 11.85 -3.13 -27.18
CA ARG A 605 11.93 -4.44 -26.50
C ARG A 605 12.88 -4.49 -25.33
N VAL A 606 13.94 -3.67 -25.32
CA VAL A 606 15.03 -3.74 -24.35
C VAL A 606 15.09 -2.47 -23.53
N ILE A 607 14.91 -2.62 -22.23
CA ILE A 607 15.09 -1.55 -21.25
C ILE A 607 16.21 -1.96 -20.30
N LEU A 608 17.21 -1.11 -20.15
CA LEU A 608 18.28 -1.27 -19.17
C LEU A 608 18.19 -0.18 -18.12
N SER A 609 18.49 -0.55 -16.89
CA SER A 609 18.64 0.41 -15.79
C SER A 609 19.88 0.12 -14.97
N GLY A 610 20.46 1.16 -14.39
CA GLY A 610 21.60 1.02 -13.50
C GLY A 610 21.77 2.24 -12.63
N GLY A 611 22.21 2.05 -11.39
CA GLY A 611 22.33 3.15 -10.45
C GLY A 611 23.36 2.92 -9.36
N ILE A 612 23.71 4.03 -8.73
CA ILE A 612 24.62 4.10 -7.60
C ILE A 612 24.03 4.99 -6.53
N ARG A 613 24.23 4.62 -5.27
CA ARG A 613 23.95 5.45 -4.10
C ARG A 613 25.13 5.44 -3.14
N HIS A 614 25.49 6.61 -2.63
CA HIS A 614 26.46 6.76 -1.55
C HIS A 614 25.75 7.37 -0.34
N GLU A 615 25.88 6.71 0.80
CA GLU A 615 25.23 7.10 2.05
C GLU A 615 26.29 7.37 3.12
N ARG A 616 26.05 8.43 3.90
CA ARG A 616 26.81 8.75 5.12
C ARG A 616 25.86 8.77 6.28
N ILE A 617 26.18 8.04 7.33
CA ILE A 617 25.33 7.84 8.50
C ILE A 617 26.12 8.24 9.73
N GLY A 618 25.50 9.01 10.62
CA GLY A 618 25.94 9.33 11.97
C GLY A 618 24.99 8.73 13.01
N LEU A 619 25.54 8.24 14.10
CA LEU A 619 24.84 7.86 15.31
C LEU A 619 25.52 8.53 16.49
N ASN A 620 24.78 9.28 17.28
CA ASN A 620 25.28 9.97 18.49
C ASN A 620 24.47 9.53 19.70
N VAL A 621 25.15 9.10 20.76
CA VAL A 621 24.55 8.65 22.03
C VAL A 621 25.39 9.24 23.16
N ASN A 622 24.75 9.83 24.16
CA ASN A 622 25.43 10.25 25.38
C ASN A 622 25.72 9.05 26.30
N ASP A 623 26.66 9.22 27.26
CA ASP A 623 26.88 8.25 28.30
C ASP A 623 25.57 7.89 29.00
N TYR A 624 25.37 6.61 29.26
CA TYR A 624 24.13 6.16 29.87
C TYR A 624 24.31 4.94 30.78
N THR A 625 23.32 4.75 31.64
CA THR A 625 23.17 3.55 32.44
C THR A 625 22.11 2.68 31.84
N THR A 626 22.43 1.42 31.52
CA THR A 626 21.45 0.45 31.04
C THR A 626 20.40 0.16 32.12
N PHE A 627 19.31 -0.50 31.71
CA PHE A 627 18.28 -0.92 32.65
C PHE A 627 18.83 -1.85 33.75
N ASN A 628 19.89 -2.62 33.45
CA ASN A 628 20.60 -3.53 34.38
C ASN A 628 21.79 -2.85 35.08
N GLU A 629 21.80 -1.53 35.19
CA GLU A 629 22.76 -0.73 35.95
C GLU A 629 24.22 -0.78 35.44
N ARG A 630 24.45 -1.27 34.19
CA ARG A 630 25.75 -1.15 33.54
C ARG A 630 25.96 0.28 33.06
N GLN A 631 27.12 0.85 33.35
CA GLN A 631 27.57 2.12 32.75
C GLN A 631 28.11 1.84 31.37
N ILE A 632 27.64 2.57 30.37
CA ILE A 632 28.09 2.49 28.98
C ILE A 632 28.54 3.87 28.53
N GLU A 633 29.73 3.91 27.97
CA GLU A 633 30.30 5.11 27.39
C GLU A 633 29.59 5.41 26.06
N GLY A 634 29.09 6.63 25.93
CA GLY A 634 28.46 7.13 24.71
C GLY A 634 29.46 7.31 23.57
N GLY A 635 29.22 8.31 22.75
CA GLY A 635 30.13 8.67 21.64
C GLY A 635 29.39 8.84 20.31
N GLU A 636 30.17 9.09 19.28
CA GLU A 636 29.69 9.24 17.90
C GLU A 636 30.18 8.08 17.01
N ARG A 637 29.29 7.55 16.19
CA ARG A 637 29.62 6.52 15.21
C ARG A 637 29.27 6.98 13.80
N LYS A 638 30.19 6.86 12.87
CA LYS A 638 30.02 7.20 11.46
C LYS A 638 30.18 5.98 10.58
N PHE A 639 29.22 5.79 9.67
CA PHE A 639 29.22 4.72 8.70
C PHE A 639 29.10 5.28 7.29
N LYS A 640 29.58 4.52 6.31
CA LYS A 640 29.44 4.84 4.87
C LYS A 640 29.02 3.57 4.15
N ALA A 641 28.11 3.71 3.21
CA ALA A 641 27.69 2.63 2.32
C ALA A 641 27.66 3.13 0.88
N THR A 642 28.27 2.38 -0.02
CA THR A 642 28.10 2.58 -1.47
C THR A 642 27.40 1.36 -2.03
N LEU A 643 26.32 1.58 -2.74
CA LEU A 643 25.37 0.58 -3.20
C LEU A 643 25.12 0.72 -4.68
N PHE A 644 24.98 -0.41 -5.36
CA PHE A 644 24.78 -0.49 -6.78
C PHE A 644 23.48 -1.22 -7.10
N ASN A 645 22.88 -0.88 -8.23
CA ASN A 645 21.82 -1.67 -8.82
C ASN A 645 21.98 -1.70 -10.34
N THR A 646 21.51 -2.77 -10.96
CA THR A 646 21.37 -2.88 -12.41
C THR A 646 20.22 -3.83 -12.72
N GLY A 647 19.51 -3.57 -13.79
CA GLY A 647 18.40 -4.40 -14.23
C GLY A 647 18.15 -4.30 -15.72
N ALA A 648 17.51 -5.31 -16.24
CA ALA A 648 17.11 -5.39 -17.62
C ALA A 648 15.67 -5.92 -17.73
N VAL A 649 14.91 -5.36 -18.66
CA VAL A 649 13.62 -5.90 -19.11
C VAL A 649 13.76 -6.23 -20.59
N TYR A 650 13.34 -7.45 -20.96
CA TYR A 650 13.22 -7.86 -22.36
C TYR A 650 11.75 -8.20 -22.64
N LYS A 651 11.12 -7.43 -23.51
CA LYS A 651 9.74 -7.64 -23.98
C LYS A 651 9.79 -8.72 -25.08
N ILE A 652 9.40 -9.95 -24.72
CA ILE A 652 9.33 -11.07 -25.65
C ILE A 652 8.33 -10.73 -26.79
N ASN A 653 7.21 -10.15 -26.39
CA ASN A 653 6.17 -9.60 -27.24
C ASN A 653 5.37 -8.54 -26.43
N ASP A 654 4.31 -7.99 -27.02
CA ASP A 654 3.46 -6.96 -26.37
C ASP A 654 2.77 -7.43 -25.09
N THR A 655 2.76 -8.74 -24.83
CA THR A 655 2.02 -9.38 -23.75
C THR A 655 2.92 -9.85 -22.63
N PHE A 656 4.11 -10.36 -22.95
CA PHE A 656 5.04 -10.98 -22.00
C PHE A 656 6.39 -10.31 -22.01
N ASN A 657 6.92 -10.09 -20.82
CA ASN A 657 8.31 -9.68 -20.63
C ASN A 657 9.01 -10.51 -19.55
N VAL A 658 10.30 -10.67 -19.73
CA VAL A 658 11.20 -11.20 -18.71
C VAL A 658 12.03 -10.05 -18.16
N PHE A 659 12.40 -10.17 -16.91
CA PHE A 659 13.29 -9.20 -16.27
C PHE A 659 14.34 -9.90 -15.43
N ALA A 660 15.48 -9.26 -15.29
CA ALA A 660 16.53 -9.65 -14.37
C ALA A 660 17.02 -8.41 -13.62
N ASN A 661 17.33 -8.56 -12.34
CA ASN A 661 17.77 -7.49 -11.47
C ASN A 661 18.86 -7.96 -10.53
N PHE A 662 19.89 -7.13 -10.41
CA PHE A 662 20.83 -7.14 -9.29
C PHE A 662 20.66 -5.83 -8.54
N SER A 663 20.48 -5.88 -7.22
CA SER A 663 20.38 -4.67 -6.41
C SER A 663 20.97 -4.88 -5.01
N GLN A 664 21.58 -3.82 -4.50
CA GLN A 664 22.07 -3.78 -3.14
C GLN A 664 21.16 -2.89 -2.29
N GLY A 665 20.88 -3.34 -1.09
CA GLY A 665 20.23 -2.55 -0.05
C GLY A 665 21.07 -2.60 1.23
N PHE A 666 20.78 -1.74 2.16
CA PHE A 666 21.38 -1.80 3.47
C PHE A 666 20.38 -1.44 4.56
N SER A 667 20.67 -1.91 5.75
CA SER A 667 19.98 -1.48 6.97
C SER A 667 20.99 -1.25 8.08
N VAL A 668 20.72 -0.24 8.89
CA VAL A 668 21.41 -0.12 10.17
C VAL A 668 20.85 -1.17 11.13
N PRO A 669 21.64 -1.66 12.09
CA PRO A 669 21.12 -2.53 13.14
C PRO A 669 20.02 -1.84 13.93
N ASP A 670 19.20 -2.63 14.64
CA ASP A 670 18.27 -2.09 15.63
C ASP A 670 19.08 -1.47 16.79
N PHE A 671 19.41 -0.20 16.65
CA PHE A 671 20.19 0.52 17.69
C PHE A 671 19.46 0.53 19.02
N GLY A 672 18.13 0.60 19.00
CA GLY A 672 17.33 0.51 20.21
C GLY A 672 17.60 -0.79 20.97
N ARG A 673 17.69 -1.91 20.26
CA ARG A 673 17.96 -3.21 20.87
C ARG A 673 19.38 -3.33 21.39
N ILE A 674 20.37 -2.87 20.61
CA ILE A 674 21.77 -2.88 21.02
C ILE A 674 21.98 -2.01 22.28
N LEU A 675 21.45 -0.80 22.30
CA LEU A 675 21.66 0.14 23.39
C LEU A 675 20.93 -0.26 24.69
N ARG A 676 19.77 -0.93 24.62
CA ARG A 676 19.05 -1.37 25.83
C ARG A 676 19.64 -2.64 26.46
N GLN A 677 20.19 -3.54 25.63
CA GLN A 677 20.77 -4.81 26.07
C GLN A 677 22.07 -5.07 25.33
N PRO A 678 23.10 -4.24 25.56
CA PRO A 678 24.37 -4.41 24.88
C PRO A 678 25.02 -5.74 25.30
N PRO A 679 25.70 -6.44 24.36
CA PRO A 679 26.46 -7.66 24.64
C PRO A 679 27.39 -7.48 25.84
N ALA A 680 27.79 -8.59 26.48
CA ALA A 680 28.58 -8.54 27.71
C ALA A 680 29.93 -7.79 27.52
N ASN A 681 30.53 -7.94 26.35
CA ASN A 681 31.81 -7.30 25.93
C ASN A 681 31.62 -5.86 25.39
N PHE A 682 30.38 -5.34 25.34
CA PHE A 682 30.12 -3.98 24.87
C PHE A 682 30.46 -2.97 25.98
N VAL A 683 31.54 -2.25 25.83
CA VAL A 683 32.03 -1.24 26.80
C VAL A 683 31.53 0.16 26.43
N GLY A 684 31.48 0.47 25.14
CA GLY A 684 31.03 1.76 24.62
C GLY A 684 30.83 1.73 23.11
N LEU A 685 30.23 2.80 22.61
CA LEU A 685 29.82 2.90 21.21
C LEU A 685 31.02 2.89 20.24
N GLU A 686 32.13 3.50 20.63
CA GLU A 686 33.31 3.61 19.79
C GLU A 686 34.13 2.31 19.72
N SER A 687 34.15 1.54 20.80
CA SER A 687 34.96 0.32 20.95
C SER A 687 34.30 -0.93 20.35
N SER A 688 32.99 -0.95 20.09
CA SER A 688 32.24 -2.13 19.69
C SER A 688 31.80 -2.07 18.21
N LEU A 689 32.82 -2.15 17.32
CA LEU A 689 32.66 -1.95 15.87
C LEU A 689 31.73 -2.92 15.17
N GLU A 690 31.84 -4.21 15.45
CA GLU A 690 31.17 -5.25 14.69
C GLU A 690 29.63 -5.24 14.87
N VAL A 691 29.18 -5.02 16.11
CA VAL A 691 27.76 -5.03 16.47
C VAL A 691 27.00 -3.86 15.83
N THR A 692 27.69 -2.73 15.61
CA THR A 692 27.09 -1.50 15.11
C THR A 692 27.14 -1.33 13.58
N GLN A 693 27.88 -2.18 12.86
CA GLN A 693 28.02 -2.05 11.39
C GLN A 693 26.68 -2.25 10.65
N PRO A 694 26.42 -1.45 9.59
CA PRO A 694 25.26 -1.67 8.74
C PRO A 694 25.32 -3.04 8.04
N GLN A 695 24.18 -3.69 7.92
CA GLN A 695 24.00 -4.87 7.09
C GLN A 695 23.87 -4.43 5.62
N LYS A 696 24.70 -5.00 4.74
CA LYS A 696 24.58 -4.87 3.29
C LYS A 696 24.00 -6.15 2.72
N VAL A 697 23.00 -6.03 1.88
CA VAL A 697 22.29 -7.15 1.25
C VAL A 697 22.47 -7.08 -0.25
N ASN A 698 22.91 -8.16 -0.87
CA ASN A 698 22.91 -8.36 -2.31
C ASN A 698 21.65 -9.14 -2.70
N ASN A 699 20.85 -8.60 -3.61
CA ASN A 699 19.64 -9.22 -4.11
C ASN A 699 19.79 -9.53 -5.61
N TYR A 700 19.55 -10.78 -5.97
CA TYR A 700 19.47 -11.27 -7.34
C TYR A 700 18.05 -11.72 -7.60
N GLU A 701 17.46 -11.28 -8.68
CA GLU A 701 16.09 -11.62 -9.04
C GLU A 701 15.95 -11.83 -10.56
N ILE A 702 15.20 -12.85 -10.94
CA ILE A 702 14.78 -13.09 -12.30
C ILE A 702 13.28 -13.39 -12.30
N GLY A 703 12.56 -12.87 -13.27
CA GLY A 703 11.13 -13.14 -13.36
C GLY A 703 10.56 -12.97 -14.77
N ILE A 704 9.37 -13.49 -14.93
CA ILE A 704 8.51 -13.33 -16.09
C ILE A 704 7.18 -12.77 -15.63
N ARG A 705 6.61 -11.85 -16.39
CA ARG A 705 5.28 -11.31 -16.18
C ARG A 705 4.62 -10.97 -17.49
N GLY A 706 3.33 -10.90 -17.45
CA GLY A 706 2.51 -10.53 -18.59
C GLY A 706 1.13 -11.16 -18.49
N GLY A 707 0.41 -11.10 -19.60
CA GLY A 707 -0.91 -11.70 -19.68
C GLY A 707 -1.44 -11.66 -21.10
N TRP A 708 -2.37 -12.52 -21.40
CA TRP A 708 -3.07 -12.49 -22.66
C TRP A 708 -4.58 -12.57 -22.40
N ARG A 709 -5.37 -11.82 -23.18
CA ARG A 709 -6.83 -11.81 -23.06
C ARG A 709 -7.26 -11.56 -21.61
N SER A 710 -7.73 -12.63 -20.96
CA SER A 710 -8.31 -12.59 -19.60
C SER A 710 -7.37 -13.08 -18.49
N VAL A 711 -6.11 -13.40 -18.78
CA VAL A 711 -5.14 -13.91 -17.80
C VAL A 711 -4.02 -12.90 -17.59
N GLN A 712 -3.71 -12.59 -16.33
CA GLN A 712 -2.51 -11.88 -15.92
C GLN A 712 -1.71 -12.78 -14.98
N MET A 713 -0.39 -12.81 -15.13
CA MET A 713 0.48 -13.63 -14.29
C MET A 713 1.85 -13.01 -14.08
N SER A 714 2.44 -13.34 -12.96
CA SER A 714 3.86 -13.09 -12.70
C SER A 714 4.47 -14.27 -11.94
N LEU A 715 5.73 -14.57 -12.24
CA LEU A 715 6.54 -15.53 -11.50
C LEU A 715 7.95 -14.96 -11.35
N ALA A 716 8.49 -15.00 -10.15
CA ALA A 716 9.83 -14.52 -9.87
C ALA A 716 10.56 -15.48 -8.92
N ALA A 717 11.85 -15.67 -9.18
CA ALA A 717 12.80 -16.33 -8.29
C ALA A 717 13.78 -15.28 -7.76
N PHE A 718 14.13 -15.37 -6.50
CA PHE A 718 15.09 -14.46 -5.88
C PHE A 718 16.09 -15.19 -4.99
N TYR A 719 17.28 -14.59 -4.85
CA TYR A 719 18.34 -15.03 -3.97
C TYR A 719 19.02 -13.81 -3.32
N ASN A 720 19.02 -13.75 -2.01
CA ASN A 720 19.59 -12.66 -1.23
C ASN A 720 20.76 -13.17 -0.37
N THR A 721 21.87 -12.43 -0.33
CA THR A 721 22.99 -12.70 0.56
C THR A 721 23.37 -11.47 1.37
N SER A 722 23.90 -11.70 2.55
CA SER A 722 24.48 -10.66 3.40
C SER A 722 25.64 -11.25 4.20
N ASP A 723 26.76 -10.53 4.30
CA ASP A 723 27.91 -10.97 5.11
C ASP A 723 27.67 -10.75 6.62
N LEU A 724 26.81 -9.77 6.95
CA LEU A 724 26.42 -9.46 8.33
C LEU A 724 24.91 -9.57 8.46
N GLY A 725 24.42 -10.63 9.09
CA GLY A 725 23.01 -10.84 9.35
C GLY A 725 22.47 -10.01 10.52
N VAL A 726 21.18 -10.19 10.78
CA VAL A 726 20.47 -9.63 11.93
C VAL A 726 19.59 -10.71 12.60
N SER A 727 20.10 -11.94 12.64
CA SER A 727 19.41 -13.05 13.31
C SER A 727 19.56 -12.94 14.84
N PHE A 728 18.62 -13.56 15.55
CA PHE A 728 18.65 -13.62 17.02
C PHE A 728 18.77 -15.07 17.47
N GLN A 729 19.62 -15.31 18.46
CA GLN A 729 19.78 -16.62 19.06
C GLN A 729 19.45 -16.59 20.55
N PRO A 730 18.72 -17.59 21.08
CA PRO A 730 18.52 -17.70 22.51
C PRO A 730 19.85 -17.94 23.24
N VAL A 731 20.09 -17.20 24.31
CA VAL A 731 21.27 -17.40 25.17
C VAL A 731 20.93 -18.40 26.28
N GLY A 732 21.36 -19.64 26.09
CA GLY A 732 21.07 -20.73 27.04
C GLY A 732 19.56 -20.87 27.29
N ASN A 733 19.17 -21.33 28.49
CA ASN A 733 17.77 -21.47 28.91
C ASN A 733 17.17 -20.17 29.48
N THR A 734 17.79 -19.01 29.24
CA THR A 734 17.36 -17.75 29.85
C THR A 734 16.22 -17.05 29.12
N GLY A 735 15.84 -17.54 27.93
CA GLY A 735 14.88 -16.84 27.05
C GLY A 735 15.39 -15.52 26.49
N ARG A 736 16.60 -15.09 26.86
CA ARG A 736 17.22 -13.88 26.31
C ARG A 736 17.67 -14.11 24.87
N LEU A 737 17.31 -13.21 23.97
CA LEU A 737 17.76 -13.24 22.58
C LEU A 737 18.97 -12.30 22.39
N GLU A 738 20.06 -12.83 21.85
CA GLU A 738 21.24 -12.04 21.46
C GLU A 738 21.33 -11.87 19.95
N LEU A 739 21.74 -10.68 19.50
CA LEU A 739 21.89 -10.36 18.08
C LEU A 739 23.14 -11.07 17.52
N ILE A 740 22.93 -11.90 16.51
CA ILE A 740 23.99 -12.56 15.77
C ILE A 740 24.30 -11.77 14.50
N ARG A 741 25.59 -11.50 14.28
CA ARG A 741 26.14 -10.83 13.10
C ARG A 741 26.87 -11.84 12.21
N ALA A 742 26.13 -12.77 11.61
CA ALA A 742 26.66 -13.86 10.79
C ALA A 742 26.22 -13.73 9.33
N PRO A 743 26.95 -14.32 8.36
CA PRO A 743 26.49 -14.39 6.98
C PRO A 743 25.12 -15.06 6.85
N GLU A 744 24.24 -14.44 6.06
CA GLU A 744 22.88 -14.93 5.79
C GLU A 744 22.64 -15.12 4.30
N ARG A 745 21.80 -16.10 3.96
CA ARG A 745 21.22 -16.27 2.63
C ARG A 745 19.73 -16.53 2.73
N ILE A 746 18.94 -15.88 1.90
CA ILE A 746 17.46 -16.05 1.82
C ILE A 746 17.10 -16.19 0.34
N TYR A 747 16.29 -17.17 0.01
CA TYR A 747 15.88 -17.47 -1.36
C TYR A 747 14.43 -17.91 -1.43
N GLY A 748 13.81 -17.78 -2.59
CA GLY A 748 12.43 -18.15 -2.73
C GLY A 748 11.86 -18.01 -4.13
N LEU A 749 10.62 -18.45 -4.24
CA LEU A 749 9.77 -18.35 -5.42
C LEU A 749 8.47 -17.64 -5.06
N GLU A 750 8.04 -16.74 -5.94
CA GLU A 750 6.80 -15.99 -5.79
C GLU A 750 6.03 -15.96 -7.09
N GLY A 751 4.72 -16.13 -7.01
CA GLY A 751 3.84 -16.08 -8.17
C GLY A 751 2.51 -15.41 -7.88
N THR A 752 1.93 -14.81 -8.90
CA THR A 752 0.55 -14.30 -8.93
C THR A 752 -0.13 -14.75 -10.18
N VAL A 753 -1.42 -14.99 -10.10
CA VAL A 753 -2.29 -15.22 -11.25
C VAL A 753 -3.65 -14.58 -11.00
N ASP A 754 -4.16 -13.90 -12.02
CA ASP A 754 -5.51 -13.37 -12.08
C ASP A 754 -6.11 -13.75 -13.42
N TRP A 755 -7.24 -14.43 -13.39
CA TRP A 755 -7.94 -14.95 -14.54
C TRP A 755 -9.40 -14.52 -14.54
N GLN A 756 -9.86 -13.98 -15.66
CA GLN A 756 -11.25 -13.59 -15.91
C GLN A 756 -11.84 -14.52 -16.99
N PRO A 757 -12.34 -15.71 -16.61
CA PRO A 757 -12.88 -16.68 -17.58
C PRO A 757 -14.10 -16.17 -18.34
N GLY A 758 -14.74 -15.13 -17.86
CA GLY A 758 -15.91 -14.48 -18.46
C GLY A 758 -16.06 -13.05 -17.95
N ARG A 759 -17.19 -12.42 -18.28
CA ARG A 759 -17.45 -11.01 -17.87
C ARG A 759 -17.76 -10.88 -16.38
N THR A 760 -18.30 -11.93 -15.77
CA THR A 760 -18.81 -11.90 -14.39
C THR A 760 -17.96 -12.67 -13.39
N TRP A 761 -16.94 -13.41 -13.85
CA TRP A 761 -16.09 -14.21 -12.98
C TRP A 761 -14.65 -13.70 -12.97
N SER A 762 -14.06 -13.64 -11.79
CA SER A 762 -12.63 -13.41 -11.58
C SER A 762 -12.10 -14.46 -10.60
N ILE A 763 -11.00 -15.10 -10.95
CA ILE A 763 -10.33 -16.12 -10.14
C ILE A 763 -8.87 -15.75 -10.07
N GLY A 764 -8.31 -15.69 -8.88
CA GLY A 764 -6.90 -15.34 -8.76
C GLY A 764 -6.28 -15.82 -7.47
N GLY A 765 -5.01 -15.51 -7.31
CA GLY A 765 -4.29 -15.87 -6.11
C GLY A 765 -2.80 -15.60 -6.17
N THR A 766 -2.16 -15.80 -5.04
CA THR A 766 -0.72 -15.65 -4.88
C THR A 766 -0.12 -16.88 -4.21
N ALA A 767 1.14 -17.18 -4.56
CA ALA A 767 1.91 -18.22 -3.90
C ALA A 767 3.29 -17.68 -3.54
N SER A 768 3.80 -18.02 -2.37
CA SER A 768 5.18 -17.70 -1.97
C SER A 768 5.79 -18.81 -1.14
N TYR A 769 6.99 -19.20 -1.54
CA TYR A 769 7.86 -20.10 -0.79
C TYR A 769 9.19 -19.39 -0.53
N ILE A 770 9.55 -19.26 0.73
CA ILE A 770 10.75 -18.54 1.17
C ILE A 770 11.48 -19.43 2.15
N GLU A 771 12.80 -19.53 1.99
CA GLU A 771 13.67 -20.16 2.96
C GLU A 771 14.89 -19.28 3.22
N GLY A 772 15.46 -19.39 4.43
CA GLY A 772 16.57 -18.56 4.87
C GLY A 772 17.45 -19.29 5.87
N GLU A 773 18.73 -19.02 5.80
CA GLU A 773 19.74 -19.62 6.64
C GLU A 773 20.78 -18.56 7.05
N TYR A 774 21.35 -18.73 8.23
CA TYR A 774 22.55 -18.00 8.65
C TYR A 774 23.69 -19.00 8.96
N LYS A 775 24.91 -18.52 8.84
CA LYS A 775 26.10 -19.35 9.08
C LYS A 775 26.40 -19.38 10.58
N ASP A 776 26.41 -20.57 11.15
CA ASP A 776 26.85 -20.85 12.52
C ASP A 776 28.10 -21.72 12.44
N GLU A 777 29.24 -21.15 12.87
CA GLU A 777 30.56 -21.75 12.71
C GLU A 777 30.84 -22.27 11.28
N ASN A 778 30.66 -23.59 11.06
CA ASN A 778 30.94 -24.26 9.78
C ASN A 778 29.67 -24.77 9.08
N SER A 779 28.47 -24.57 9.66
CA SER A 779 27.20 -25.03 9.11
C SER A 779 26.26 -23.84 8.83
N TYR A 780 25.26 -24.09 7.97
CA TYR A 780 24.13 -23.18 7.80
C TYR A 780 22.94 -23.74 8.55
N ILE A 781 22.33 -22.93 9.42
CA ILE A 781 21.12 -23.25 10.17
C ILE A 781 19.98 -22.35 9.75
N ALA A 782 18.75 -22.84 9.82
CA ALA A 782 17.58 -22.10 9.38
C ALA A 782 17.37 -20.85 10.22
N ILE A 783 17.00 -19.75 9.57
CA ILE A 783 16.51 -18.53 10.23
C ILE A 783 15.14 -18.84 10.85
N ASP A 784 14.86 -18.24 11.99
CA ASP A 784 13.63 -18.43 12.77
C ASP A 784 12.34 -18.04 12.02
N SER A 785 11.20 -18.55 12.48
CA SER A 785 9.91 -18.38 11.83
C SER A 785 9.28 -16.99 12.05
N SER A 786 9.81 -16.14 12.90
CA SER A 786 9.38 -14.74 12.99
C SER A 786 9.86 -13.92 11.77
N ARG A 787 10.94 -14.36 11.13
CA ARG A 787 11.49 -13.76 9.91
C ARG A 787 11.09 -14.52 8.67
N ILE A 788 11.29 -15.82 8.63
CA ILE A 788 10.97 -16.68 7.47
C ILE A 788 9.65 -17.39 7.73
N PRO A 789 8.56 -16.92 7.12
CA PRO A 789 7.25 -17.56 7.31
C PRO A 789 7.18 -18.91 6.57
N PRO A 790 6.26 -19.79 6.96
CA PRO A 790 5.90 -20.96 6.16
C PRO A 790 5.44 -20.59 4.74
N ILE A 791 5.35 -21.59 3.85
CA ILE A 791 4.71 -21.41 2.54
C ILE A 791 3.34 -20.73 2.72
N LYS A 792 3.07 -19.71 1.94
CA LYS A 792 1.81 -18.97 1.94
C LYS A 792 1.15 -19.06 0.58
N LEU A 793 -0.12 -19.46 0.60
CA LEU A 793 -0.99 -19.47 -0.57
C LEU A 793 -2.22 -18.61 -0.28
N THR A 794 -2.59 -17.76 -1.21
CA THR A 794 -3.88 -17.08 -1.20
C THR A 794 -4.62 -17.38 -2.50
N ALA A 795 -5.93 -17.48 -2.44
CA ALA A 795 -6.75 -17.66 -3.61
C ALA A 795 -8.08 -16.93 -3.43
N TYR A 796 -8.69 -16.51 -4.52
CA TYR A 796 -10.05 -16.00 -4.49
C TYR A 796 -10.85 -16.42 -5.71
N VAL A 797 -12.16 -16.50 -5.52
CA VAL A 797 -13.16 -16.64 -6.58
C VAL A 797 -14.16 -15.51 -6.35
N GLN A 798 -14.34 -14.67 -7.37
CA GLN A 798 -15.29 -13.56 -7.35
C GLN A 798 -16.29 -13.70 -8.50
N ASN A 799 -17.53 -13.37 -8.22
CA ASN A 799 -18.61 -13.38 -9.21
C ASN A 799 -19.46 -12.11 -9.11
N GLU A 800 -19.68 -11.44 -10.21
CA GLU A 800 -20.72 -10.44 -10.35
C GLU A 800 -22.07 -11.17 -10.62
N THR A 801 -22.81 -11.44 -9.55
CA THR A 801 -24.06 -12.23 -9.58
C THR A 801 -25.19 -11.48 -10.30
N LEU A 802 -25.27 -10.18 -10.09
CA LEU A 802 -26.10 -9.22 -10.81
C LEU A 802 -25.27 -7.96 -11.07
N PRO A 803 -25.61 -7.15 -12.07
CA PRO A 803 -24.91 -5.89 -12.30
C PRO A 803 -24.83 -5.04 -11.03
N GLY A 804 -23.61 -4.74 -10.59
CA GLY A 804 -23.34 -4.00 -9.35
C GLY A 804 -23.46 -4.81 -8.06
N TRP A 805 -23.57 -6.15 -8.13
CA TRP A 805 -23.50 -7.04 -6.97
C TRP A 805 -22.40 -8.06 -7.12
N ASN A 806 -21.28 -7.81 -6.46
CA ASN A 806 -20.09 -8.65 -6.44
C ASN A 806 -20.03 -9.51 -5.19
N ASN A 807 -19.72 -10.79 -5.36
CA ASN A 807 -19.51 -11.75 -4.27
C ASN A 807 -18.12 -12.39 -4.43
N ARG A 808 -17.34 -12.39 -3.35
CA ARG A 808 -15.99 -12.94 -3.33
C ARG A 808 -15.82 -13.91 -2.17
N LEU A 809 -15.30 -15.09 -2.47
CA LEU A 809 -14.80 -16.04 -1.49
C LEU A 809 -13.28 -16.07 -1.61
N GLN A 810 -12.57 -15.84 -0.52
CA GLN A 810 -11.12 -15.83 -0.50
C GLN A 810 -10.55 -16.75 0.57
N PHE A 811 -9.36 -17.26 0.31
CA PHE A 811 -8.67 -18.26 1.11
C PHE A 811 -7.26 -17.76 1.43
N LEU A 812 -6.80 -17.98 2.65
CA LEU A 812 -5.41 -17.85 3.04
C LEU A 812 -4.97 -19.14 3.73
N TYR A 813 -3.97 -19.79 3.17
CA TYR A 813 -3.31 -20.95 3.73
C TYR A 813 -1.87 -20.60 4.11
N SER A 814 -1.52 -20.85 5.37
CA SER A 814 -0.15 -20.83 5.89
C SER A 814 0.25 -22.26 6.22
N GLY A 815 1.36 -22.73 5.65
CA GLY A 815 1.78 -24.13 5.76
C GLY A 815 2.46 -24.47 7.09
N ASN A 816 2.97 -25.67 7.19
CA ASN A 816 3.82 -26.11 8.31
C ASN A 816 5.26 -25.65 8.09
N ARG A 817 5.99 -25.36 9.18
CA ARG A 817 7.43 -25.18 9.16
C ARG A 817 8.07 -25.81 10.41
N ASP A 818 8.94 -26.76 10.22
CA ASP A 818 9.64 -27.47 11.29
C ASP A 818 11.17 -27.43 11.16
N ARG A 819 11.70 -26.85 10.07
CA ARG A 819 13.13 -26.77 9.79
C ARG A 819 13.85 -25.94 10.87
N ALA A 820 13.36 -24.74 11.16
CA ALA A 820 13.97 -23.89 12.18
C ALA A 820 13.90 -24.51 13.59
N PHE A 821 12.88 -25.30 13.88
CA PHE A 821 12.80 -26.07 15.12
C PHE A 821 13.83 -27.21 15.16
N LYS A 822 14.04 -27.92 14.06
CA LYS A 822 15.07 -28.97 13.97
C LYS A 822 16.48 -28.42 14.09
N ASP A 823 16.70 -27.23 13.58
CA ASP A 823 17.98 -26.52 13.62
C ASP A 823 18.18 -25.71 14.93
N GLY A 824 17.17 -25.69 15.82
CA GLY A 824 17.25 -25.03 17.13
C GLY A 824 16.98 -23.53 17.12
N SER A 825 16.61 -22.95 15.98
CA SER A 825 16.29 -21.51 15.87
C SER A 825 14.88 -21.15 16.32
N ASP A 826 13.95 -22.11 16.26
CA ASP A 826 12.59 -22.00 16.82
C ASP A 826 12.48 -22.88 18.08
N GLY A 827 11.77 -22.38 19.09
CA GLY A 827 11.46 -23.17 20.29
C GLY A 827 10.37 -24.23 20.07
N GLY A 828 9.72 -24.25 18.90
CA GLY A 828 8.67 -25.19 18.56
C GLY A 828 8.33 -25.22 17.08
N ARG A 829 7.59 -26.25 16.66
CA ARG A 829 7.12 -26.37 15.27
C ARG A 829 5.99 -25.38 14.98
N ILE A 830 5.97 -24.85 13.77
CA ILE A 830 4.85 -24.05 13.28
C ILE A 830 3.87 -24.96 12.54
N SER A 831 2.64 -24.97 12.99
CA SER A 831 1.53 -25.74 12.39
C SER A 831 0.77 -24.89 11.37
N ASN A 832 0.26 -25.55 10.35
CA ASN A 832 -0.54 -24.89 9.30
C ASN A 832 -1.89 -24.37 9.82
N TYR A 833 -2.46 -23.47 9.07
CA TYR A 833 -3.86 -23.06 9.20
C TYR A 833 -4.45 -22.56 7.87
N LEU A 834 -5.76 -22.57 7.80
CA LEU A 834 -6.56 -22.06 6.69
C LEU A 834 -7.63 -21.11 7.23
N THR A 835 -7.71 -19.91 6.68
CA THR A 835 -8.85 -19.02 6.86
C THR A 835 -9.60 -18.86 5.55
N VAL A 836 -10.91 -18.69 5.64
CA VAL A 836 -11.79 -18.45 4.51
C VAL A 836 -12.64 -17.23 4.86
N ASP A 837 -12.63 -16.22 3.97
CA ASP A 837 -13.44 -15.02 4.14
C ASP A 837 -14.45 -14.91 3.01
N TYR A 838 -15.60 -14.33 3.30
CA TYR A 838 -16.62 -13.99 2.30
C TYR A 838 -16.86 -12.49 2.29
N ILE A 839 -16.86 -11.90 1.09
CA ILE A 839 -17.08 -10.47 0.88
C ILE A 839 -18.21 -10.33 -0.15
N SER A 840 -19.23 -9.55 0.18
CA SER A 840 -20.32 -9.19 -0.72
C SER A 840 -20.42 -7.67 -0.81
N ALA A 841 -20.39 -7.14 -2.01
CA ALA A 841 -20.48 -5.71 -2.28
C ALA A 841 -21.61 -5.45 -3.29
N VAL A 842 -22.62 -4.67 -2.88
CA VAL A 842 -23.81 -4.42 -3.69
C VAL A 842 -24.10 -2.92 -3.77
N ASN A 843 -24.34 -2.43 -4.99
CA ASN A 843 -24.77 -1.05 -5.20
C ASN A 843 -26.23 -0.88 -4.74
N ILE A 844 -26.46 0.04 -3.78
CA ILE A 844 -27.77 0.39 -3.24
C ILE A 844 -27.97 1.90 -3.36
N GLY A 845 -28.86 2.31 -4.26
CA GLY A 845 -29.00 3.73 -4.60
C GLY A 845 -27.71 4.30 -5.21
N SER A 846 -27.24 5.42 -4.70
CA SER A 846 -25.96 6.03 -5.09
C SER A 846 -24.76 5.55 -4.26
N GLY A 847 -24.94 4.54 -3.40
CA GLY A 847 -23.93 4.03 -2.50
C GLY A 847 -23.61 2.55 -2.73
N LEU A 848 -22.57 2.08 -2.05
CA LEU A 848 -22.09 0.69 -2.02
C LEU A 848 -22.25 0.14 -0.60
N LEU A 849 -23.06 -0.91 -0.46
CA LEU A 849 -23.12 -1.72 0.77
C LEU A 849 -22.13 -2.86 0.64
N GLU A 850 -21.26 -2.98 1.63
CA GLU A 850 -20.27 -4.04 1.71
C GLU A 850 -20.44 -4.85 3.00
N VAL A 851 -20.52 -6.16 2.86
CA VAL A 851 -20.62 -7.12 3.95
C VAL A 851 -19.41 -8.05 3.88
N LYS A 852 -18.61 -8.10 4.94
CA LYS A 852 -17.46 -8.99 5.04
C LYS A 852 -17.63 -9.93 6.23
N VAL A 853 -17.43 -11.22 6.00
CA VAL A 853 -17.38 -12.26 7.03
C VAL A 853 -15.98 -12.84 7.03
N GLU A 854 -15.20 -12.52 8.07
CA GLU A 854 -13.84 -13.04 8.26
C GLU A 854 -13.90 -14.39 8.99
N ASN A 855 -13.02 -15.32 8.62
CA ASN A 855 -12.96 -16.70 9.15
C ASN A 855 -14.34 -17.40 9.08
N LEU A 856 -14.94 -17.42 7.90
CA LEU A 856 -16.28 -17.95 7.62
C LEU A 856 -16.50 -19.38 8.16
N LEU A 857 -15.44 -20.22 8.13
CA LEU A 857 -15.49 -21.59 8.65
C LEU A 857 -15.31 -21.66 10.16
N ASN A 858 -15.13 -20.54 10.82
CA ASN A 858 -14.85 -20.45 12.26
C ASN A 858 -13.75 -21.41 12.74
N ASN A 859 -12.67 -21.51 11.95
CA ASN A 859 -11.52 -22.35 12.30
C ASN A 859 -10.77 -21.77 13.50
N GLN A 860 -10.46 -22.61 14.48
CA GLN A 860 -9.53 -22.27 15.55
C GLN A 860 -8.10 -22.38 15.03
N TYR A 861 -7.37 -21.26 14.99
CA TYR A 861 -6.00 -21.24 14.51
C TYR A 861 -5.11 -20.33 15.35
N PHE A 862 -3.80 -20.45 15.15
CA PHE A 862 -2.79 -19.65 15.82
C PHE A 862 -1.93 -18.98 14.75
N PRO A 863 -1.79 -17.63 14.73
CA PRO A 863 -0.87 -16.94 13.83
C PRO A 863 0.57 -17.44 13.98
N VAL A 864 1.37 -17.36 12.91
CA VAL A 864 2.76 -17.84 12.94
C VAL A 864 3.57 -17.20 14.07
N LEU A 865 3.43 -15.88 14.27
CA LEU A 865 4.10 -15.15 15.34
C LEU A 865 3.70 -15.65 16.74
N SER A 866 2.44 -15.94 16.94
CA SER A 866 1.91 -16.52 18.19
C SER A 866 2.54 -17.87 18.50
N GLN A 867 2.59 -18.78 17.50
CA GLN A 867 3.20 -20.10 17.64
C GLN A 867 4.71 -20.01 17.88
N TYR A 868 5.41 -19.10 17.21
CA TYR A 868 6.84 -18.82 17.42
C TYR A 868 7.12 -18.40 18.86
N THR A 869 6.35 -17.43 19.37
CA THR A 869 6.51 -16.93 20.75
C THR A 869 6.28 -18.02 21.78
N ALA A 870 5.24 -18.82 21.63
CA ALA A 870 4.92 -19.95 22.51
C ALA A 870 6.00 -21.05 22.51
N GLY A 871 6.74 -21.18 21.39
CA GLY A 871 7.83 -22.15 21.27
C GLY A 871 8.92 -21.99 22.33
N PHE A 872 9.11 -20.78 22.85
CA PHE A 872 10.10 -20.48 23.91
C PHE A 872 9.55 -20.59 25.34
N GLY A 873 8.46 -21.34 25.54
CA GLY A 873 7.84 -21.51 26.85
C GLY A 873 7.02 -20.28 27.30
N LEU A 874 6.59 -19.45 26.37
CA LEU A 874 5.77 -18.26 26.61
C LEU A 874 4.33 -18.52 26.09
N ASP A 875 3.65 -19.49 26.67
CA ASP A 875 2.27 -19.87 26.30
C ASP A 875 1.27 -18.71 26.50
N SER A 876 1.56 -17.78 27.41
CA SER A 876 0.83 -16.52 27.53
C SER A 876 0.90 -15.64 26.28
N GLY A 877 1.85 -15.92 25.37
CA GLY A 877 1.96 -15.34 24.03
C GLY A 877 1.33 -16.18 22.92
N ASN A 878 0.80 -17.38 23.22
CA ASN A 878 0.15 -18.27 22.26
C ASN A 878 -1.32 -17.86 22.02
N TYR A 879 -1.53 -16.64 21.55
CA TYR A 879 -2.88 -16.12 21.26
C TYR A 879 -3.47 -16.76 20.01
N ALA A 880 -4.75 -17.10 20.09
CA ALA A 880 -5.50 -17.61 18.94
C ALA A 880 -5.83 -16.48 17.96
N GLY A 881 -6.03 -16.82 16.70
CA GLY A 881 -6.58 -15.91 15.71
C GLY A 881 -8.05 -15.59 15.95
N ARG A 882 -8.54 -14.49 15.38
CA ARG A 882 -9.95 -14.10 15.47
C ARG A 882 -10.85 -15.18 14.88
N GLY A 883 -11.94 -15.49 15.60
CA GLY A 883 -13.04 -16.33 15.14
C GLY A 883 -13.91 -15.62 14.10
N LEU A 884 -15.09 -16.18 13.87
CA LEU A 884 -16.06 -15.64 12.93
C LEU A 884 -16.40 -14.19 13.29
N THR A 885 -16.11 -13.26 12.37
CA THR A 885 -16.27 -11.81 12.58
C THR A 885 -17.05 -11.22 11.40
N LEU A 886 -18.05 -10.39 11.67
CA LEU A 886 -18.86 -9.69 10.69
C LEU A 886 -18.48 -8.20 10.64
N SER A 887 -18.35 -7.67 9.44
CA SER A 887 -18.25 -6.23 9.19
C SER A 887 -19.26 -5.82 8.12
N VAL A 888 -19.97 -4.71 8.34
CA VAL A 888 -20.92 -4.13 7.39
C VAL A 888 -20.58 -2.66 7.21
N ASN A 889 -20.32 -2.25 5.99
CA ASN A 889 -19.99 -0.86 5.65
C ASN A 889 -20.96 -0.34 4.56
N TYR A 890 -21.35 0.91 4.65
CA TYR A 890 -22.06 1.60 3.58
C TYR A 890 -21.28 2.86 3.19
N ARG A 891 -20.92 2.94 1.90
CA ARG A 891 -20.17 4.04 1.31
C ARG A 891 -21.05 4.78 0.30
N LEU A 892 -21.12 6.08 0.45
CA LEU A 892 -21.91 6.99 -0.39
C LEU A 892 -20.96 8.00 -1.06
N ASN A 893 -21.04 8.14 -2.38
CA ASN A 893 -20.37 9.16 -3.16
C ASN A 893 -21.40 10.20 -3.61
N TRP A 894 -21.20 11.49 -3.33
CA TRP A 894 -22.17 12.55 -3.63
C TRP A 894 -21.53 13.93 -3.76
#